data_081de93d40e87280f4fcbb995db1c723
#
_entry.id   081de93d40e87280f4fcbb995db1c723
#
_cell.length_a   1.000
_cell.length_b   1.000
_cell.length_c   1.000
_cell.angle_alpha   90.00
_cell.angle_beta   90.00
_cell.angle_gamma   90.00
#
_symmetry.space_group_name_H-M   'P 1'
#
loop_
_entity.id
_entity.type
_entity.pdbx_description
1 polymer ?
#
loop_
_entity_poly.entity_id
_entity_poly.type
_entity_poly.pdbx_seq_one_letter_code
_entity_poly.pdbx_strand_id
1 'polypeptide(L)'
;VARTIYVMSAEGDTGKSVVALGLVDLLTRSVQRVGVFRPVARSTDEPDYVLDLLLAHDGVDIAYDEAVGATYDEVIADPEEALSRIVARFHDVERRCDAVVVVGTDYTDVAGPTELAYNARIAANLAAPVLLVVNGANRTPEDVRHAAEVAGTEIAANHAQVVGVVVNRVAPGALADVVRGLSGNVPVWALPESPLLYAPTLRQLMDAVGGELAGGDEELLGREVLDVLVGAMSIEHLLDRLQDGAVVITPGDRADVLLGLLLAHQADGFPSLAGIILNGGFEPAPTIQRLVEGLGSRLPLIRTHLGTFRSASAAAGTRGRLTRDAQRKVDTALALFERHVEGAALLAALDVQRPEVVTPLMFEYQLLDRARRDRKHIVLPEGGDDRILRAASTLLQRQVADLTILGDEASIRARATELGLDLDAAQVIDPKNGELLERFAAVYTELRRHKGMTVERAREIVSSVSYFGTLMVQLGLADGMVSGAIHTTAHTIKPSFEIIKTQPGTNSVSSAFLMCLEDRVLVYADCAVIPDPTAEQLADIAISSAGTAAQFGIEPRIAMLSYSTGASGTGADVEKVRTATALVRERRPDLSVEGPIQYDAAVDASVAQTKMPDSAVAGRATVFVFPDLNTGNNTYKAVQRSAGAVAIGPVLQGLRKPVNDLSRGALVQDIVNTVAITAIQAQALAGPSAGAGEPEVVQQEPGETPVPETRAPSTDPATPATTTDPEA
;
A
#
# COMPACT_ATOMS: atom_id res chain seq x y z
N VAL A 1 9.27 -6.60 28.32
CA VAL A 1 7.83 -6.33 28.44
C VAL A 1 7.43 -5.67 27.13
N ALA A 2 6.45 -6.24 26.45
CA ALA A 2 5.95 -5.68 25.19
C ALA A 2 5.38 -4.26 25.42
N ARG A 3 5.45 -3.41 24.38
CA ARG A 3 4.77 -2.12 24.40
C ARG A 3 3.30 -2.33 24.12
N THR A 4 2.45 -2.02 25.06
CA THR A 4 1.00 -2.23 24.94
C THR A 4 0.29 -0.91 24.68
N ILE A 5 -0.74 -0.93 23.85
CA ILE A 5 -1.63 0.19 23.63
C ILE A 5 -3.07 -0.27 23.59
N TYR A 6 -3.94 0.46 24.27
CA TYR A 6 -5.38 0.17 24.32
C TYR A 6 -6.15 1.14 23.44
N VAL A 7 -6.72 0.66 22.34
CA VAL A 7 -7.61 1.44 21.47
C VAL A 7 -9.02 1.35 22.00
N MET A 8 -9.59 2.44 22.50
CA MET A 8 -10.95 2.47 23.03
C MET A 8 -11.74 3.68 22.58
N SER A 9 -13.05 3.60 22.73
CA SER A 9 -13.99 4.71 22.46
C SER A 9 -15.08 4.73 23.51
N ALA A 10 -15.69 5.89 23.71
CA ALA A 10 -16.81 6.07 24.63
C ALA A 10 -18.17 5.77 23.99
N GLU A 11 -18.21 5.46 22.70
CA GLU A 11 -19.46 5.32 21.93
C GLU A 11 -19.27 4.34 20.76
N GLY A 12 -20.37 3.83 20.22
CA GLY A 12 -20.38 2.98 19.04
C GLY A 12 -20.10 3.75 17.74
N ASP A 13 -19.90 3.02 16.66
CA ASP A 13 -19.71 3.55 15.29
C ASP A 13 -18.60 4.59 15.12
N THR A 14 -17.62 4.62 16.01
CA THR A 14 -16.46 5.51 15.93
C THR A 14 -15.47 5.13 14.83
N GLY A 15 -15.58 3.89 14.32
CA GLY A 15 -14.61 3.32 13.38
C GLY A 15 -13.28 2.97 14.03
N LYS A 16 -13.28 2.47 15.27
CA LYS A 16 -12.10 1.94 16.00
C LYS A 16 -11.28 0.96 15.15
N SER A 17 -11.94 0.12 14.32
CA SER A 17 -11.28 -0.85 13.45
C SER A 17 -10.29 -0.20 12.47
N VAL A 18 -10.61 0.99 11.96
CA VAL A 18 -9.71 1.76 11.07
C VAL A 18 -8.45 2.18 11.83
N VAL A 19 -8.62 2.71 13.05
CA VAL A 19 -7.51 3.17 13.89
C VAL A 19 -6.68 1.98 14.36
N ALA A 20 -7.32 0.88 14.78
CA ALA A 20 -6.63 -0.32 15.24
C ALA A 20 -5.83 -0.97 14.09
N LEU A 21 -6.41 -1.07 12.89
CA LEU A 21 -5.72 -1.60 11.71
C LEU A 21 -4.52 -0.73 11.33
N GLY A 22 -4.69 0.59 11.25
CA GLY A 22 -3.59 1.52 10.96
C GLY A 22 -2.48 1.48 12.02
N LEU A 23 -2.84 1.27 13.29
CA LEU A 23 -1.87 1.12 14.38
C LEU A 23 -1.11 -0.20 14.28
N VAL A 24 -1.79 -1.33 14.00
CA VAL A 24 -1.12 -2.64 13.76
C VAL A 24 -0.15 -2.50 12.60
N ASP A 25 -0.58 -1.94 11.48
CA ASP A 25 0.24 -1.70 10.30
C ASP A 25 1.48 -0.80 10.62
N LEU A 26 1.29 0.27 11.39
CA LEU A 26 2.40 1.13 11.84
C LEU A 26 3.39 0.38 12.75
N LEU A 27 2.90 -0.43 13.68
CA LEU A 27 3.74 -1.19 14.60
C LEU A 27 4.51 -2.30 13.91
N THR A 28 3.91 -3.00 12.92
CA THR A 28 4.61 -4.04 12.14
C THR A 28 5.77 -3.50 11.32
N ARG A 29 5.76 -2.18 11.02
CA ARG A 29 6.91 -1.47 10.41
C ARG A 29 8.01 -1.12 11.42
N SER A 30 7.72 -1.21 12.70
CA SER A 30 8.55 -0.64 13.76
C SER A 30 9.11 -1.68 14.72
N VAL A 31 8.47 -2.83 14.88
CA VAL A 31 8.87 -3.93 15.76
C VAL A 31 8.71 -5.28 15.06
N GLN A 32 9.36 -6.34 15.58
CA GLN A 32 9.37 -7.65 14.93
C GLN A 32 8.08 -8.43 15.07
N ARG A 33 7.49 -8.40 16.28
CA ARG A 33 6.33 -9.23 16.63
C ARG A 33 5.24 -8.35 17.23
N VAL A 34 4.18 -8.19 16.48
CA VAL A 34 3.00 -7.45 16.92
C VAL A 34 1.91 -8.44 17.32
N GLY A 35 1.40 -8.29 18.54
CA GLY A 35 0.25 -9.02 19.04
C GLY A 35 -1.02 -8.18 18.92
N VAL A 36 -2.16 -8.86 18.83
CA VAL A 36 -3.48 -8.27 18.91
C VAL A 36 -4.26 -8.98 20.02
N PHE A 37 -4.98 -8.22 20.80
CA PHE A 37 -5.77 -8.77 21.90
C PHE A 37 -7.15 -8.10 22.01
N ARG A 38 -8.20 -8.91 22.10
CA ARG A 38 -9.57 -8.50 22.29
C ARG A 38 -10.00 -8.88 23.72
N PRO A 39 -10.01 -7.96 24.68
CA PRO A 39 -10.30 -8.28 26.08
C PRO A 39 -11.66 -8.94 26.27
N VAL A 40 -12.67 -8.43 25.56
CA VAL A 40 -14.02 -8.96 25.60
C VAL A 40 -14.53 -9.17 24.18
N ALA A 41 -14.86 -10.39 23.80
CA ALA A 41 -15.53 -10.73 22.55
C ALA A 41 -17.02 -10.92 22.80
N ARG A 42 -17.83 -10.78 21.73
CA ARG A 42 -19.29 -10.90 21.84
C ARG A 42 -19.72 -12.32 22.23
N SER A 43 -19.16 -13.30 21.56
CA SER A 43 -19.47 -14.72 21.69
C SER A 43 -18.26 -15.55 21.25
N THR A 44 -18.26 -16.85 21.60
CA THR A 44 -17.32 -17.83 21.04
C THR A 44 -17.83 -18.46 19.75
N ASP A 45 -19.13 -18.35 19.47
CA ASP A 45 -19.79 -19.04 18.35
C ASP A 45 -19.61 -18.33 17.01
N GLU A 46 -19.44 -17.00 17.04
CA GLU A 46 -19.16 -16.19 15.85
C GLU A 46 -17.86 -15.39 16.06
N PRO A 47 -16.92 -15.42 15.09
CA PRO A 47 -15.71 -14.63 15.19
C PRO A 47 -16.01 -13.12 15.28
N ASP A 48 -15.31 -12.42 16.17
CA ASP A 48 -15.31 -10.95 16.22
C ASP A 48 -14.65 -10.41 14.96
N TYR A 49 -15.41 -9.69 14.12
CA TYR A 49 -14.94 -9.23 12.81
C TYR A 49 -13.75 -8.27 12.89
N VAL A 50 -13.61 -7.50 13.99
CA VAL A 50 -12.46 -6.61 14.18
C VAL A 50 -11.22 -7.43 14.51
N LEU A 51 -11.35 -8.40 15.39
CA LEU A 51 -10.24 -9.30 15.72
C LEU A 51 -9.82 -10.12 14.51
N ASP A 52 -10.78 -10.69 13.76
CA ASP A 52 -10.51 -11.45 12.53
C ASP A 52 -9.79 -10.60 11.47
N LEU A 53 -10.20 -9.33 11.31
CA LEU A 53 -9.51 -8.36 10.44
C LEU A 53 -8.04 -8.16 10.86
N LEU A 54 -7.80 -7.93 12.14
CA LEU A 54 -6.46 -7.62 12.65
C LEU A 54 -5.53 -8.84 12.67
N LEU A 55 -6.08 -10.03 12.96
CA LEU A 55 -5.35 -11.29 12.88
C LEU A 55 -5.01 -11.72 11.45
N ALA A 56 -5.76 -11.23 10.47
CA ALA A 56 -5.46 -11.46 9.06
C ALA A 56 -4.31 -10.58 8.53
N HIS A 57 -3.79 -9.65 9.33
CA HIS A 57 -2.66 -8.81 8.94
C HIS A 57 -1.36 -9.62 8.99
N ASP A 58 -0.56 -9.57 7.91
CA ASP A 58 0.65 -10.39 7.71
C ASP A 58 1.71 -10.27 8.83
N GLY A 59 1.66 -9.18 9.63
CA GLY A 59 2.56 -8.95 10.76
C GLY A 59 2.09 -9.52 12.10
N VAL A 60 0.96 -10.23 12.13
CA VAL A 60 0.35 -10.76 13.36
C VAL A 60 0.29 -12.29 13.29
N ASP A 61 0.99 -12.96 14.21
CA ASP A 61 1.00 -14.43 14.32
C ASP A 61 0.48 -14.86 15.70
N ILE A 62 -0.84 -14.70 15.89
CA ILE A 62 -1.57 -15.07 17.10
C ILE A 62 -2.83 -15.84 16.68
N ALA A 63 -3.11 -16.98 17.33
CA ALA A 63 -4.34 -17.71 17.08
C ALA A 63 -5.55 -16.97 17.68
N TYR A 64 -6.72 -17.11 17.04
CA TYR A 64 -7.93 -16.38 17.42
C TYR A 64 -8.32 -16.61 18.89
N ASP A 65 -8.32 -17.84 19.33
CA ASP A 65 -8.69 -18.25 20.71
C ASP A 65 -7.66 -17.79 21.77
N GLU A 66 -6.42 -17.55 21.38
CA GLU A 66 -5.40 -16.94 22.27
C GLU A 66 -5.60 -15.42 22.38
N ALA A 67 -6.10 -14.78 21.33
CA ALA A 67 -6.28 -13.34 21.26
C ALA A 67 -7.55 -12.83 21.97
N VAL A 68 -8.41 -13.69 22.50
CA VAL A 68 -9.64 -13.35 23.21
C VAL A 68 -9.48 -13.53 24.72
N GLY A 69 -9.83 -12.50 25.50
CA GLY A 69 -9.77 -12.54 26.96
C GLY A 69 -10.96 -13.27 27.60
N ALA A 70 -12.15 -12.76 27.39
CA ALA A 70 -13.43 -13.28 27.92
C ALA A 70 -14.57 -12.98 26.93
N THR A 71 -15.75 -13.56 27.15
CA THR A 71 -16.97 -13.22 26.43
C THR A 71 -17.85 -12.23 27.25
N TYR A 72 -18.79 -11.57 26.58
CA TYR A 72 -19.76 -10.69 27.25
C TYR A 72 -20.56 -11.42 28.32
N ASP A 73 -20.99 -12.65 28.06
CA ASP A 73 -21.77 -13.45 29.03
C ASP A 73 -20.97 -13.73 30.31
N GLU A 74 -19.66 -14.01 30.16
CA GLU A 74 -18.74 -14.21 31.29
C GLU A 74 -18.55 -12.92 32.10
N VAL A 75 -18.42 -11.78 31.44
CA VAL A 75 -18.29 -10.46 32.09
C VAL A 75 -19.59 -10.10 32.84
N ILE A 76 -20.75 -10.39 32.28
CA ILE A 76 -22.05 -10.14 32.94
C ILE A 76 -22.21 -11.07 34.15
N ALA A 77 -21.79 -12.33 34.04
CA ALA A 77 -21.90 -13.32 35.09
C ALA A 77 -21.02 -12.99 36.32
N ASP A 78 -19.74 -12.68 36.08
CA ASP A 78 -18.79 -12.30 37.12
C ASP A 78 -17.67 -11.38 36.53
N PRO A 79 -17.82 -10.05 36.66
CA PRO A 79 -16.85 -9.08 36.11
C PRO A 79 -15.45 -9.18 36.71
N GLU A 80 -15.30 -9.61 37.99
CA GLU A 80 -13.99 -9.70 38.64
C GLU A 80 -13.22 -10.96 38.17
N GLU A 81 -13.91 -12.09 38.10
CA GLU A 81 -13.32 -13.32 37.56
C GLU A 81 -12.97 -13.16 36.09
N ALA A 82 -13.84 -12.51 35.29
CA ALA A 82 -13.57 -12.19 33.91
C ALA A 82 -12.35 -11.28 33.75
N LEU A 83 -12.19 -10.25 34.57
CA LEU A 83 -11.04 -9.36 34.59
C LEU A 83 -9.73 -10.12 34.89
N SER A 84 -9.75 -11.00 35.89
CA SER A 84 -8.60 -11.83 36.26
C SER A 84 -8.16 -12.72 35.08
N ARG A 85 -9.12 -13.33 34.38
CA ARG A 85 -8.88 -14.16 33.20
C ARG A 85 -8.32 -13.33 32.01
N ILE A 86 -8.91 -12.15 31.77
CA ILE A 86 -8.42 -11.22 30.73
C ILE A 86 -6.95 -10.89 30.96
N VAL A 87 -6.56 -10.52 32.19
CA VAL A 87 -5.20 -10.20 32.53
C VAL A 87 -4.27 -11.40 32.32
N ALA A 88 -4.65 -12.58 32.75
CA ALA A 88 -3.85 -13.80 32.61
C ALA A 88 -3.59 -14.13 31.11
N ARG A 89 -4.63 -14.13 30.28
CA ARG A 89 -4.55 -14.41 28.84
C ARG A 89 -3.76 -13.34 28.09
N PHE A 90 -3.93 -12.07 28.45
CA PHE A 90 -3.14 -10.98 27.90
C PHE A 90 -1.65 -11.20 28.12
N HIS A 91 -1.21 -11.58 29.32
CA HIS A 91 0.20 -11.83 29.59
C HIS A 91 0.77 -13.02 28.81
N ASP A 92 -0.06 -13.99 28.41
CA ASP A 92 0.37 -15.07 27.51
C ASP A 92 0.70 -14.56 26.11
N VAL A 93 -0.07 -13.60 25.60
CA VAL A 93 0.19 -12.90 24.33
C VAL A 93 1.39 -11.96 24.47
N GLU A 94 1.42 -11.14 25.53
CA GLU A 94 2.46 -10.14 25.75
C GLU A 94 3.86 -10.75 25.77
N ARG A 95 4.04 -11.93 26.39
CA ARG A 95 5.37 -12.59 26.46
C ARG A 95 5.95 -12.98 25.11
N ARG A 96 5.14 -13.08 24.06
CA ARG A 96 5.55 -13.50 22.72
C ARG A 96 5.75 -12.33 21.75
N CYS A 97 5.36 -11.13 22.15
CA CYS A 97 5.31 -9.95 21.29
C CYS A 97 6.24 -8.84 21.78
N ASP A 98 6.61 -7.95 20.88
CA ASP A 98 7.36 -6.73 21.17
C ASP A 98 6.40 -5.54 21.37
N ALA A 99 5.23 -5.58 20.71
CA ALA A 99 4.13 -4.67 20.94
C ALA A 99 2.78 -5.42 20.88
N VAL A 100 1.77 -4.94 21.64
CA VAL A 100 0.42 -5.50 21.62
C VAL A 100 -0.61 -4.38 21.48
N VAL A 101 -1.48 -4.53 20.48
CA VAL A 101 -2.66 -3.68 20.27
C VAL A 101 -3.86 -4.33 20.94
N VAL A 102 -4.36 -3.71 21.98
CA VAL A 102 -5.58 -4.14 22.68
C VAL A 102 -6.74 -3.33 22.13
N VAL A 103 -7.80 -4.00 21.66
CA VAL A 103 -8.98 -3.34 21.09
C VAL A 103 -10.17 -3.49 22.02
N GLY A 104 -10.62 -2.39 22.57
CA GLY A 104 -11.76 -2.32 23.48
C GLY A 104 -13.09 -2.72 22.85
N THR A 105 -14.08 -3.00 23.66
CA THR A 105 -15.41 -3.46 23.27
C THR A 105 -16.14 -2.48 22.34
N ASP A 106 -17.12 -3.01 21.59
CA ASP A 106 -17.94 -2.25 20.66
C ASP A 106 -19.34 -2.05 21.24
N TYR A 107 -19.75 -0.78 21.36
CA TYR A 107 -20.98 -0.38 22.09
C TYR A 107 -22.28 -0.54 21.30
N THR A 108 -22.29 -1.19 20.17
CA THR A 108 -23.48 -1.25 19.31
C THR A 108 -24.64 -2.08 19.88
N ASP A 109 -24.40 -2.92 20.89
CA ASP A 109 -25.38 -3.91 21.35
C ASP A 109 -25.66 -3.90 22.86
N VAL A 110 -24.95 -3.11 23.65
CA VAL A 110 -25.13 -3.05 25.11
C VAL A 110 -25.40 -1.63 25.55
N ALA A 111 -26.61 -1.39 25.99
CA ALA A 111 -27.01 -0.12 26.57
C ALA A 111 -26.56 -0.03 28.04
N GLY A 112 -25.38 0.54 28.29
CA GLY A 112 -24.98 0.78 29.68
C GLY A 112 -23.79 1.76 29.81
N PRO A 113 -23.90 2.72 30.78
CA PRO A 113 -22.81 3.69 31.04
C PRO A 113 -21.56 3.06 31.70
N THR A 114 -21.58 1.78 32.03
CA THR A 114 -20.51 1.06 32.72
C THR A 114 -19.44 0.49 31.81
N GLU A 115 -19.67 0.48 30.50
CA GLU A 115 -18.74 -0.18 29.55
C GLU A 115 -17.39 0.56 29.37
N LEU A 116 -17.42 1.90 29.28
CA LEU A 116 -16.20 2.71 29.24
C LEU A 116 -15.37 2.54 30.52
N ALA A 117 -16.03 2.56 31.67
CA ALA A 117 -15.38 2.33 32.98
C ALA A 117 -14.72 0.94 33.03
N TYR A 118 -15.40 -0.11 32.55
CA TYR A 118 -14.82 -1.46 32.54
C TYR A 118 -13.64 -1.59 31.60
N ASN A 119 -13.71 -1.02 30.41
CA ASN A 119 -12.57 -0.95 29.48
C ASN A 119 -11.39 -0.17 30.10
N ALA A 120 -11.66 0.94 30.79
CA ALA A 120 -10.63 1.71 31.47
C ALA A 120 -9.98 0.92 32.62
N ARG A 121 -10.78 0.16 33.39
CA ARG A 121 -10.26 -0.77 34.42
C ARG A 121 -9.37 -1.85 33.81
N ILE A 122 -9.79 -2.44 32.67
CA ILE A 122 -8.93 -3.41 31.96
C ILE A 122 -7.62 -2.74 31.55
N ALA A 123 -7.67 -1.56 30.90
CA ALA A 123 -6.49 -0.84 30.47
C ALA A 123 -5.53 -0.55 31.64
N ALA A 124 -6.05 -0.12 32.79
CA ALA A 124 -5.26 0.10 34.00
C ALA A 124 -4.59 -1.18 34.52
N ASN A 125 -5.32 -2.32 34.55
CA ASN A 125 -4.80 -3.61 34.99
C ASN A 125 -3.78 -4.22 34.03
N LEU A 126 -3.85 -3.88 32.74
CA LEU A 126 -2.86 -4.26 31.73
C LEU A 126 -1.68 -3.27 31.66
N ALA A 127 -1.66 -2.20 32.47
CA ALA A 127 -0.73 -1.09 32.38
C ALA A 127 -0.65 -0.53 30.93
N ALA A 128 -1.76 -0.55 30.19
CA ALA A 128 -1.84 -0.17 28.80
C ALA A 128 -2.30 1.30 28.65
N PRO A 129 -1.45 2.20 28.10
CA PRO A 129 -1.88 3.55 27.77
C PRO A 129 -2.98 3.52 26.70
N VAL A 130 -3.88 4.50 26.78
CA VAL A 130 -5.10 4.55 25.97
C VAL A 130 -4.92 5.49 24.78
N LEU A 131 -5.19 4.98 23.57
CA LEU A 131 -5.49 5.77 22.38
C LEU A 131 -7.02 5.91 22.28
N LEU A 132 -7.52 7.10 22.60
CA LEU A 132 -8.94 7.38 22.58
C LEU A 132 -9.43 7.68 21.16
N VAL A 133 -10.44 6.95 20.69
CA VAL A 133 -11.11 7.21 19.40
C VAL A 133 -12.43 7.90 19.63
N VAL A 134 -12.63 9.05 19.02
CA VAL A 134 -13.83 9.88 19.12
C VAL A 134 -14.51 10.00 17.76
N ASN A 135 -15.85 9.96 17.73
CA ASN A 135 -16.62 10.14 16.50
C ASN A 135 -16.75 11.63 16.16
N GLY A 136 -16.35 12.01 14.94
CA GLY A 136 -16.48 13.36 14.39
C GLY A 136 -17.65 13.55 13.42
N ALA A 137 -18.37 12.46 13.06
CA ALA A 137 -19.46 12.53 12.08
C ALA A 137 -20.62 13.38 12.59
N ASN A 138 -21.06 14.33 11.78
CA ASN A 138 -22.17 15.25 12.10
C ASN A 138 -21.99 16.03 13.40
N ARG A 139 -20.73 16.31 13.80
CA ARG A 139 -20.39 17.03 15.04
C ARG A 139 -19.61 18.31 14.74
N THR A 140 -19.86 19.33 15.53
CA THR A 140 -19.02 20.53 15.55
C THR A 140 -17.71 20.23 16.30
N PRO A 141 -16.63 21.01 16.09
CA PRO A 141 -15.39 20.88 16.86
C PRO A 141 -15.60 20.99 18.38
N GLU A 142 -16.60 21.76 18.82
CA GLU A 142 -16.95 21.90 20.24
C GLU A 142 -17.61 20.65 20.80
N ASP A 143 -18.51 20.01 20.04
CA ASP A 143 -19.14 18.75 20.44
C ASP A 143 -18.11 17.62 20.57
N VAL A 144 -17.15 17.58 19.61
CA VAL A 144 -16.05 16.61 19.63
C VAL A 144 -15.15 16.81 20.85
N ARG A 145 -14.80 18.08 21.15
CA ARG A 145 -14.01 18.44 22.32
C ARG A 145 -14.69 17.99 23.60
N HIS A 146 -15.99 18.31 23.75
CA HIS A 146 -16.76 17.91 24.93
C HIS A 146 -16.82 16.38 25.09
N ALA A 147 -17.06 15.63 24.01
CA ALA A 147 -17.07 14.17 24.03
C ALA A 147 -15.70 13.59 24.48
N ALA A 148 -14.60 14.14 23.96
CA ALA A 148 -13.26 13.72 24.35
C ALA A 148 -12.92 14.03 25.80
N GLU A 149 -13.32 15.20 26.31
CA GLU A 149 -13.13 15.61 27.72
C GLU A 149 -13.91 14.72 28.69
N VAL A 150 -15.17 14.41 28.39
CA VAL A 150 -16.01 13.52 29.20
C VAL A 150 -15.39 12.12 29.25
N ALA A 151 -15.05 11.56 28.08
CA ALA A 151 -14.43 10.24 28.01
C ALA A 151 -13.07 10.20 28.74
N GLY A 152 -12.22 11.20 28.51
CA GLY A 152 -10.92 11.31 29.17
C GLY A 152 -11.03 11.41 30.70
N THR A 153 -12.02 12.12 31.20
CA THR A 153 -12.30 12.23 32.66
C THR A 153 -12.68 10.88 33.26
N GLU A 154 -13.54 10.12 32.58
CA GLU A 154 -13.97 8.79 33.04
C GLU A 154 -12.83 7.77 32.98
N ILE A 155 -12.01 7.80 31.92
CA ILE A 155 -10.82 6.96 31.78
C ILE A 155 -9.85 7.24 32.93
N ALA A 156 -9.59 8.51 33.24
CA ALA A 156 -8.69 8.91 34.32
C ALA A 156 -9.23 8.53 35.69
N ALA A 157 -10.55 8.62 35.90
CA ALA A 157 -11.20 8.19 37.14
C ALA A 157 -11.06 6.68 37.42
N ASN A 158 -10.82 5.88 36.37
CA ASN A 158 -10.55 4.44 36.47
C ASN A 158 -9.04 4.11 36.36
N HIS A 159 -8.17 5.09 36.65
CA HIS A 159 -6.70 4.95 36.72
C HIS A 159 -6.01 4.59 35.39
N ALA A 160 -6.66 4.76 34.24
CA ALA A 160 -6.05 4.63 32.95
C ALA A 160 -5.60 5.99 32.41
N GLN A 161 -4.57 6.00 31.54
CA GLN A 161 -3.99 7.22 30.99
C GLN A 161 -4.21 7.33 29.48
N VAL A 162 -4.82 8.43 29.03
CA VAL A 162 -4.90 8.76 27.61
C VAL A 162 -3.57 9.35 27.15
N VAL A 163 -2.98 8.76 26.10
CA VAL A 163 -1.70 9.20 25.50
C VAL A 163 -1.87 9.82 24.13
N GLY A 164 -3.06 9.73 23.53
CA GLY A 164 -3.39 10.33 22.26
C GLY A 164 -4.89 10.25 21.98
N VAL A 165 -5.36 11.14 21.10
CA VAL A 165 -6.77 11.17 20.66
C VAL A 165 -6.82 11.11 19.13
N VAL A 166 -7.61 10.20 18.59
CA VAL A 166 -7.91 10.12 17.17
C VAL A 166 -9.38 10.45 16.97
N VAL A 167 -9.66 11.57 16.33
CA VAL A 167 -11.03 11.91 15.92
C VAL A 167 -11.28 11.35 14.54
N ASN A 168 -12.11 10.35 14.44
CA ASN A 168 -12.44 9.69 13.18
C ASN A 168 -13.74 10.19 12.58
N ARG A 169 -13.92 10.07 11.26
CA ARG A 169 -15.13 10.48 10.52
C ARG A 169 -15.42 11.99 10.58
N VAL A 170 -14.39 12.78 10.56
CA VAL A 170 -14.51 14.24 10.53
C VAL A 170 -14.84 14.71 9.10
N ALA A 171 -15.74 15.68 8.95
CA ALA A 171 -15.97 16.32 7.66
C ALA A 171 -14.65 16.89 7.09
N PRO A 172 -14.31 16.65 5.81
CA PRO A 172 -12.99 17.03 5.26
C PRO A 172 -12.60 18.51 5.48
N GLY A 173 -13.57 19.42 5.45
CA GLY A 173 -13.33 20.85 5.70
C GLY A 173 -13.11 21.23 7.17
N ALA A 174 -13.38 20.34 8.13
CA ALA A 174 -13.31 20.62 9.57
C ALA A 174 -12.08 20.00 10.26
N LEU A 175 -11.24 19.23 9.55
CA LEU A 175 -10.10 18.51 10.14
C LEU A 175 -9.18 19.42 10.98
N ALA A 176 -8.73 20.53 10.41
CA ALA A 176 -7.82 21.46 11.09
C ALA A 176 -8.45 22.13 12.31
N ASP A 177 -9.76 22.42 12.26
CA ASP A 177 -10.46 23.07 13.37
C ASP A 177 -10.68 22.10 14.53
N VAL A 178 -10.98 20.82 14.23
CA VAL A 178 -11.10 19.76 15.23
C VAL A 178 -9.76 19.54 15.94
N VAL A 179 -8.66 19.38 15.21
CA VAL A 179 -7.33 19.22 15.82
C VAL A 179 -6.97 20.41 16.68
N ARG A 180 -7.20 21.64 16.20
CA ARG A 180 -6.93 22.86 16.95
C ARG A 180 -7.78 22.98 18.21
N GLY A 181 -9.05 22.59 18.14
CA GLY A 181 -10.00 22.65 19.26
C GLY A 181 -9.68 21.65 20.39
N LEU A 182 -8.96 20.58 20.10
CA LEU A 182 -8.55 19.54 21.05
C LEU A 182 -7.07 19.61 21.46
N SER A 183 -6.28 20.55 20.87
CA SER A 183 -4.86 20.68 21.18
C SER A 183 -4.63 20.94 22.68
N GLY A 184 -3.85 20.06 23.32
CA GLY A 184 -3.60 20.08 24.78
C GLY A 184 -2.34 19.28 25.13
N ASN A 185 -2.38 18.51 26.20
CA ASN A 185 -1.22 17.78 26.72
C ASN A 185 -0.90 16.48 25.98
N VAL A 186 -1.77 16.03 25.08
CA VAL A 186 -1.57 14.79 24.29
C VAL A 186 -1.73 15.09 22.81
N PRO A 187 -1.06 14.34 21.92
CA PRO A 187 -1.22 14.50 20.49
C PRO A 187 -2.64 14.15 20.04
N VAL A 188 -3.12 14.90 19.05
CA VAL A 188 -4.45 14.76 18.47
C VAL A 188 -4.35 14.64 16.95
N TRP A 189 -5.04 13.67 16.39
CA TRP A 189 -5.15 13.47 14.94
C TRP A 189 -6.62 13.41 14.53
N ALA A 190 -6.92 13.82 13.30
CA ALA A 190 -8.26 13.77 12.75
C ALA A 190 -8.24 13.05 11.39
N LEU A 191 -9.09 12.02 11.24
CA LEU A 191 -9.28 11.29 9.99
C LEU A 191 -10.59 11.75 9.32
N PRO A 192 -10.58 11.99 8.01
CA PRO A 192 -11.79 12.38 7.29
C PRO A 192 -12.79 11.24 7.19
N GLU A 193 -14.06 11.58 7.12
CA GLU A 193 -15.11 10.60 6.83
C GLU A 193 -14.96 10.07 5.39
N SER A 194 -15.01 8.75 5.24
CA SER A 194 -15.00 8.07 3.95
C SER A 194 -16.24 7.18 3.81
N PRO A 195 -17.18 7.52 2.92
CA PRO A 195 -18.39 6.71 2.68
C PRO A 195 -18.09 5.25 2.37
N LEU A 196 -16.99 4.99 1.67
CA LEU A 196 -16.56 3.65 1.29
C LEU A 196 -16.40 2.71 2.49
N LEU A 197 -15.86 3.21 3.62
CA LEU A 197 -15.55 2.36 4.77
C LEU A 197 -16.78 1.76 5.46
N TYR A 198 -17.94 2.42 5.36
CA TYR A 198 -19.21 1.92 5.91
C TYR A 198 -20.22 1.49 4.83
N ALA A 199 -19.87 1.56 3.56
CA ALA A 199 -20.69 1.06 2.48
C ALA A 199 -20.87 -0.46 2.60
N PRO A 200 -22.10 -1.01 2.51
CA PRO A 200 -22.29 -2.45 2.45
C PRO A 200 -21.80 -3.00 1.11
N THR A 201 -21.41 -4.26 1.07
CA THR A 201 -21.23 -4.97 -0.20
C THR A 201 -22.60 -5.32 -0.80
N LEU A 202 -22.62 -5.53 -2.13
CA LEU A 202 -23.85 -5.96 -2.80
C LEU A 202 -24.33 -7.32 -2.28
N ARG A 203 -23.43 -8.22 -1.85
CA ARG A 203 -23.77 -9.49 -1.19
C ARG A 203 -24.49 -9.23 0.14
N GLN A 204 -24.01 -8.31 0.97
CA GLN A 204 -24.67 -7.95 2.23
C GLN A 204 -26.07 -7.35 1.98
N LEU A 205 -26.24 -6.57 0.91
CA LEU A 205 -27.57 -6.07 0.53
C LEU A 205 -28.46 -7.21 0.04
N MET A 206 -27.93 -8.13 -0.77
CA MET A 206 -28.67 -9.32 -1.21
C MET A 206 -29.19 -10.13 -0.05
N ASP A 207 -28.34 -10.40 0.95
CA ASP A 207 -28.74 -11.12 2.17
C ASP A 207 -29.77 -10.34 2.98
N ALA A 208 -29.59 -9.03 3.16
CA ALA A 208 -30.48 -8.17 3.91
C ALA A 208 -31.90 -8.09 3.30
N VAL A 209 -32.01 -8.15 1.96
CA VAL A 209 -33.31 -8.19 1.29
C VAL A 209 -33.85 -9.61 1.10
N GLY A 210 -33.17 -10.64 1.60
CA GLY A 210 -33.52 -12.04 1.40
C GLY A 210 -33.61 -12.39 -0.09
N GLY A 211 -32.64 -11.88 -0.87
CA GLY A 211 -32.60 -12.01 -2.31
C GLY A 211 -31.72 -13.16 -2.78
N GLU A 212 -31.79 -13.45 -4.08
CA GLU A 212 -30.96 -14.41 -4.78
C GLU A 212 -30.39 -13.80 -6.06
N LEU A 213 -29.21 -14.25 -6.48
CA LEU A 213 -28.60 -13.81 -7.73
C LEU A 213 -29.39 -14.37 -8.91
N ALA A 214 -30.03 -13.51 -9.70
CA ALA A 214 -30.84 -13.87 -10.87
C ALA A 214 -30.05 -13.76 -12.18
N GLY A 215 -28.91 -13.08 -12.20
CA GLY A 215 -28.04 -12.91 -13.37
C GLY A 215 -26.84 -12.01 -13.05
N GLY A 216 -25.93 -11.92 -14.01
CA GLY A 216 -24.68 -11.18 -13.83
C GLY A 216 -23.55 -12.03 -13.22
N ASP A 217 -22.50 -11.37 -12.79
CA ASP A 217 -21.28 -12.02 -12.29
C ASP A 217 -21.28 -12.09 -10.76
N GLU A 218 -21.15 -13.30 -10.21
CA GLU A 218 -21.13 -13.53 -8.77
C GLU A 218 -19.92 -12.88 -8.09
N GLU A 219 -18.78 -12.74 -8.78
CA GLU A 219 -17.58 -12.09 -8.21
C GLU A 219 -17.85 -10.61 -7.90
N LEU A 220 -18.73 -9.95 -8.66
CA LEU A 220 -19.10 -8.56 -8.45
C LEU A 220 -20.04 -8.34 -7.25
N LEU A 221 -20.56 -9.39 -6.60
CA LEU A 221 -21.29 -9.26 -5.34
C LEU A 221 -20.41 -8.74 -4.17
N GLY A 222 -19.11 -8.83 -4.29
CA GLY A 222 -18.16 -8.25 -3.33
C GLY A 222 -17.98 -6.73 -3.47
N ARG A 223 -18.54 -6.10 -4.52
CA ARG A 223 -18.43 -4.66 -4.75
C ARG A 223 -19.21 -3.87 -3.70
N GLU A 224 -18.62 -2.78 -3.19
CA GLU A 224 -19.27 -1.86 -2.26
C GLU A 224 -20.36 -1.05 -2.96
N VAL A 225 -21.47 -0.87 -2.25
CA VAL A 225 -22.61 -0.06 -2.68
C VAL A 225 -22.53 1.31 -2.01
N LEU A 226 -22.26 2.33 -2.82
CA LEU A 226 -22.06 3.70 -2.32
C LEU A 226 -23.38 4.47 -2.17
N ASP A 227 -24.41 4.11 -2.93
CA ASP A 227 -25.72 4.73 -2.87
C ASP A 227 -26.84 3.73 -3.19
N VAL A 228 -28.04 4.00 -2.69
CA VAL A 228 -29.25 3.18 -2.90
C VAL A 228 -30.32 4.03 -3.52
N LEU A 229 -30.62 3.78 -4.81
CA LEU A 229 -31.65 4.47 -5.58
C LEU A 229 -32.91 3.61 -5.73
N VAL A 230 -34.08 4.23 -5.54
CA VAL A 230 -35.37 3.58 -5.82
C VAL A 230 -35.85 3.98 -7.19
N GLY A 231 -35.91 3.03 -8.13
CA GLY A 231 -36.35 3.20 -9.52
C GLY A 231 -37.86 3.29 -9.65
N ALA A 232 -38.50 4.21 -8.92
CA ALA A 232 -39.95 4.44 -8.96
C ALA A 232 -40.39 5.41 -10.08
N MET A 233 -39.48 6.26 -10.54
CA MET A 233 -39.75 7.26 -11.58
C MET A 233 -39.58 6.68 -13.00
N SER A 234 -39.84 7.48 -14.04
CA SER A 234 -39.55 7.11 -15.42
C SER A 234 -38.01 6.99 -15.62
N ILE A 235 -37.61 6.19 -16.59
CA ILE A 235 -36.18 5.91 -16.85
C ILE A 235 -35.39 7.19 -17.14
N GLU A 236 -35.93 8.16 -17.85
CA GLU A 236 -35.28 9.44 -18.16
C GLU A 236 -34.84 10.16 -16.88
N HIS A 237 -35.74 10.27 -15.89
CA HIS A 237 -35.44 10.91 -14.61
C HIS A 237 -34.54 10.08 -13.69
N LEU A 238 -34.51 8.78 -13.87
CA LEU A 238 -33.66 7.88 -13.13
C LEU A 238 -32.21 7.99 -13.61
N LEU A 239 -32.01 8.03 -14.94
CA LEU A 239 -30.68 8.15 -15.56
C LEU A 239 -29.95 9.41 -15.10
N ASP A 240 -30.66 10.55 -14.96
CA ASP A 240 -30.07 11.82 -14.46
C ASP A 240 -29.61 11.75 -13.00
N ARG A 241 -29.96 10.70 -12.26
CA ARG A 241 -29.68 10.56 -10.81
C ARG A 241 -28.75 9.41 -10.50
N LEU A 242 -28.30 8.67 -11.50
CA LEU A 242 -27.34 7.60 -11.29
C LEU A 242 -26.03 8.15 -10.76
N GLN A 243 -25.42 7.40 -9.86
CA GLN A 243 -24.10 7.66 -9.30
C GLN A 243 -23.26 6.40 -9.40
N ASP A 244 -21.94 6.57 -9.45
CA ASP A 244 -21.02 5.44 -9.46
C ASP A 244 -21.16 4.61 -8.18
N GLY A 245 -21.20 3.28 -8.35
CA GLY A 245 -21.37 2.36 -7.25
C GLY A 245 -22.78 2.33 -6.65
N ALA A 246 -23.78 2.94 -7.29
CA ALA A 246 -25.17 2.86 -6.82
C ALA A 246 -25.80 1.49 -7.12
N VAL A 247 -26.70 1.05 -6.22
CA VAL A 247 -27.64 -0.04 -6.50
C VAL A 247 -29.02 0.54 -6.77
N VAL A 248 -29.69 0.07 -7.81
CA VAL A 248 -31.05 0.50 -8.12
C VAL A 248 -32.06 -0.58 -7.75
N ILE A 249 -33.04 -0.22 -6.92
CA ILE A 249 -34.15 -1.09 -6.50
C ILE A 249 -35.36 -0.77 -7.37
N THR A 250 -35.84 -1.73 -8.15
CA THR A 250 -37.01 -1.56 -9.05
C THR A 250 -37.84 -2.83 -9.08
N PRO A 251 -39.19 -2.74 -9.30
CA PRO A 251 -40.02 -3.92 -9.49
C PRO A 251 -39.56 -4.75 -10.69
N GLY A 252 -39.57 -6.09 -10.56
CA GLY A 252 -39.09 -6.99 -11.60
C GLY A 252 -39.92 -6.98 -12.89
N ASP A 253 -41.13 -6.40 -12.87
CA ASP A 253 -42.00 -6.18 -14.06
C ASP A 253 -41.73 -4.85 -14.80
N ARG A 254 -40.81 -4.00 -14.29
CA ARG A 254 -40.38 -2.75 -14.92
C ARG A 254 -39.30 -3.00 -15.98
N ALA A 255 -39.70 -3.62 -17.09
CA ALA A 255 -38.78 -3.93 -18.19
C ALA A 255 -38.13 -2.67 -18.80
N ASP A 256 -38.82 -1.53 -18.81
CA ASP A 256 -38.34 -0.24 -19.26
C ASP A 256 -37.13 0.24 -18.42
N VAL A 257 -37.24 0.14 -17.10
CA VAL A 257 -36.16 0.52 -16.16
C VAL A 257 -35.01 -0.48 -16.24
N LEU A 258 -35.29 -1.78 -16.19
CA LEU A 258 -34.25 -2.82 -16.24
C LEU A 258 -33.37 -2.68 -17.50
N LEU A 259 -33.99 -2.61 -18.69
CA LEU A 259 -33.23 -2.49 -19.94
C LEU A 259 -32.51 -1.14 -20.05
N GLY A 260 -33.15 -0.05 -19.60
CA GLY A 260 -32.54 1.27 -19.60
C GLY A 260 -31.29 1.35 -18.70
N LEU A 261 -31.33 0.73 -17.51
CA LEU A 261 -30.19 0.68 -16.58
C LEU A 261 -29.05 -0.20 -17.13
N LEU A 262 -29.36 -1.36 -17.72
CA LEU A 262 -28.34 -2.23 -18.32
C LEU A 262 -27.64 -1.55 -19.50
N LEU A 263 -28.40 -0.83 -20.34
CA LEU A 263 -27.82 -0.08 -21.44
C LEU A 263 -27.02 1.12 -20.97
N ALA A 264 -27.49 1.84 -19.97
CA ALA A 264 -26.74 2.95 -19.36
C ALA A 264 -25.43 2.47 -18.74
N HIS A 265 -25.46 1.34 -18.01
CA HIS A 265 -24.26 0.75 -17.42
C HIS A 265 -23.18 0.38 -18.45
N GLN A 266 -23.58 0.05 -19.68
CA GLN A 266 -22.68 -0.28 -20.80
C GLN A 266 -22.29 0.92 -21.67
N ALA A 267 -22.97 2.04 -21.51
CA ALA A 267 -22.77 3.21 -22.36
C ALA A 267 -21.74 4.17 -21.73
N ASP A 268 -20.79 4.62 -22.55
CA ASP A 268 -19.87 5.68 -22.16
C ASP A 268 -20.63 6.94 -21.72
N GLY A 269 -20.20 7.54 -20.61
CA GLY A 269 -20.78 8.79 -20.08
C GLY A 269 -21.93 8.59 -19.08
N PHE A 270 -22.24 7.35 -18.70
CA PHE A 270 -23.12 7.05 -17.56
C PHE A 270 -22.36 6.41 -16.41
N PRO A 271 -22.80 6.65 -15.14
CA PRO A 271 -22.20 6.04 -13.97
C PRO A 271 -22.29 4.51 -13.99
N SER A 272 -21.27 3.84 -13.47
CA SER A 272 -21.24 2.39 -13.32
C SER A 272 -21.98 1.96 -12.06
N LEU A 273 -23.05 1.18 -12.22
CA LEU A 273 -23.85 0.66 -11.13
C LEU A 273 -23.14 -0.50 -10.40
N ALA A 274 -23.40 -0.66 -9.10
CA ALA A 274 -22.98 -1.84 -8.34
C ALA A 274 -23.88 -3.06 -8.64
N GLY A 275 -25.18 -2.84 -8.89
CA GLY A 275 -26.13 -3.88 -9.19
C GLY A 275 -27.57 -3.36 -9.33
N ILE A 276 -28.49 -4.25 -9.66
CA ILE A 276 -29.92 -3.96 -9.71
C ILE A 276 -30.65 -4.97 -8.82
N ILE A 277 -31.54 -4.50 -7.94
CA ILE A 277 -32.41 -5.34 -7.11
C ILE A 277 -33.83 -5.31 -7.70
N LEU A 278 -34.25 -6.45 -8.23
CA LEU A 278 -35.59 -6.69 -8.77
C LEU A 278 -36.49 -7.14 -7.62
N ASN A 279 -37.41 -6.29 -7.20
CA ASN A 279 -38.28 -6.53 -6.06
C ASN A 279 -39.70 -6.93 -6.43
N GLY A 280 -40.56 -7.26 -5.44
CA GLY A 280 -41.94 -7.63 -5.60
C GLY A 280 -42.19 -9.08 -5.98
N GLY A 281 -41.14 -9.89 -6.15
CA GLY A 281 -41.27 -11.29 -6.57
C GLY A 281 -41.64 -11.47 -8.04
N PHE A 282 -41.58 -10.42 -8.83
CA PHE A 282 -41.86 -10.48 -10.26
C PHE A 282 -40.62 -10.92 -11.03
N GLU A 283 -40.85 -11.79 -12.04
CA GLU A 283 -39.81 -12.16 -13.01
C GLU A 283 -40.03 -11.34 -14.32
N PRO A 284 -38.95 -10.86 -14.93
CA PRO A 284 -39.05 -10.27 -16.25
C PRO A 284 -39.66 -11.26 -17.26
N ALA A 285 -40.48 -10.78 -18.17
CA ALA A 285 -41.09 -11.63 -19.19
C ALA A 285 -39.98 -12.40 -19.97
N PRO A 286 -40.24 -13.62 -20.48
CA PRO A 286 -39.23 -14.45 -21.17
C PRO A 286 -38.56 -13.76 -22.36
N THR A 287 -39.26 -12.85 -23.04
CA THR A 287 -38.65 -12.02 -24.11
C THR A 287 -37.66 -11.00 -23.59
N ILE A 288 -37.91 -10.45 -22.40
CA ILE A 288 -37.01 -9.50 -21.73
C ILE A 288 -35.79 -10.25 -21.17
N GLN A 289 -35.99 -11.44 -20.57
CA GLN A 289 -34.89 -12.27 -20.10
C GLN A 289 -33.90 -12.60 -21.24
N ARG A 290 -34.40 -12.99 -22.43
CA ARG A 290 -33.54 -13.23 -23.60
C ARG A 290 -32.82 -11.98 -24.11
N LEU A 291 -33.38 -10.78 -23.93
CA LEU A 291 -32.70 -9.53 -24.25
C LEU A 291 -31.59 -9.25 -23.24
N VAL A 292 -31.87 -9.44 -21.96
CA VAL A 292 -30.86 -9.28 -20.88
C VAL A 292 -29.69 -10.25 -21.08
N GLU A 293 -29.98 -11.52 -21.37
CA GLU A 293 -28.95 -12.52 -21.69
C GLU A 293 -28.15 -12.14 -22.94
N GLY A 294 -28.83 -11.61 -23.97
CA GLY A 294 -28.20 -11.17 -25.22
C GLY A 294 -27.32 -9.94 -25.09
N LEU A 295 -27.55 -9.10 -24.07
CA LEU A 295 -26.68 -7.96 -23.78
C LEU A 295 -25.31 -8.40 -23.15
N GLY A 296 -25.23 -9.62 -22.59
CA GLY A 296 -24.01 -10.11 -21.99
C GLY A 296 -23.48 -9.26 -20.81
N SER A 297 -24.37 -8.49 -20.17
CA SER A 297 -23.99 -7.63 -19.04
C SER A 297 -23.54 -8.48 -17.85
N ARG A 298 -22.42 -8.10 -17.25
CA ARG A 298 -21.89 -8.72 -16.03
C ARG A 298 -22.49 -8.13 -14.76
N LEU A 299 -23.27 -7.04 -14.87
CA LEU A 299 -23.90 -6.35 -13.73
C LEU A 299 -24.80 -7.32 -12.95
N PRO A 300 -24.60 -7.50 -11.64
CA PRO A 300 -25.42 -8.41 -10.84
C PRO A 300 -26.88 -7.96 -10.78
N LEU A 301 -27.78 -8.91 -11.04
CA LEU A 301 -29.22 -8.77 -10.91
C LEU A 301 -29.65 -9.62 -9.72
N ILE A 302 -30.17 -8.98 -8.68
CA ILE A 302 -30.66 -9.63 -7.46
C ILE A 302 -32.19 -9.65 -7.51
N ARG A 303 -32.81 -10.79 -7.22
CA ARG A 303 -34.26 -10.92 -7.12
C ARG A 303 -34.68 -11.10 -5.67
N THR A 304 -35.73 -10.40 -5.24
CA THR A 304 -36.33 -10.55 -3.91
C THR A 304 -37.85 -10.50 -3.95
N HIS A 305 -38.50 -11.22 -3.03
CA HIS A 305 -39.95 -11.17 -2.85
C HIS A 305 -40.45 -9.96 -2.05
N LEU A 306 -39.53 -9.19 -1.43
CA LEU A 306 -39.91 -8.00 -0.70
C LEU A 306 -40.50 -6.93 -1.62
N GLY A 307 -41.49 -6.19 -1.12
CA GLY A 307 -41.99 -4.99 -1.81
C GLY A 307 -41.01 -3.82 -1.69
N THR A 308 -41.19 -2.80 -2.54
CA THR A 308 -40.26 -1.67 -2.71
C THR A 308 -39.87 -0.99 -1.39
N PHE A 309 -40.83 -0.70 -0.53
CA PHE A 309 -40.53 -0.04 0.77
C PHE A 309 -39.67 -0.90 1.68
N ARG A 310 -39.99 -2.20 1.79
CA ARG A 310 -39.20 -3.12 2.62
C ARG A 310 -37.79 -3.34 2.06
N SER A 311 -37.65 -3.49 0.75
CA SER A 311 -36.34 -3.64 0.10
C SER A 311 -35.48 -2.38 0.31
N ALA A 312 -36.06 -1.20 0.09
CA ALA A 312 -35.37 0.07 0.29
C ALA A 312 -34.98 0.29 1.77
N SER A 313 -35.90 -0.03 2.71
CA SER A 313 -35.60 0.10 4.15
C SER A 313 -34.52 -0.88 4.60
N ALA A 314 -34.55 -2.12 4.14
CA ALA A 314 -33.52 -3.12 4.44
C ALA A 314 -32.16 -2.67 3.86
N ALA A 315 -32.11 -2.25 2.60
CA ALA A 315 -30.89 -1.76 1.98
C ALA A 315 -30.33 -0.52 2.69
N ALA A 316 -31.17 0.47 2.99
CA ALA A 316 -30.74 1.70 3.69
C ALA A 316 -30.31 1.45 5.14
N GLY A 317 -30.85 0.41 5.78
CA GLY A 317 -30.46 0.00 7.15
C GLY A 317 -29.20 -0.86 7.21
N THR A 318 -28.74 -1.39 6.08
CA THR A 318 -27.55 -2.26 6.05
C THR A 318 -26.28 -1.42 6.09
N ARG A 319 -25.42 -1.71 7.07
CA ARG A 319 -24.10 -1.08 7.20
C ARG A 319 -23.01 -2.07 6.84
N GLY A 320 -22.10 -1.63 6.02
CA GLY A 320 -20.87 -2.38 5.75
C GLY A 320 -19.91 -2.32 6.93
N ARG A 321 -19.12 -3.37 7.05
CA ARG A 321 -18.04 -3.48 8.03
C ARG A 321 -16.70 -3.52 7.33
N LEU A 322 -15.66 -3.10 8.04
CA LEU A 322 -14.29 -3.29 7.61
C LEU A 322 -13.88 -4.72 7.96
N THR A 323 -13.90 -5.61 6.98
CA THR A 323 -13.56 -7.03 7.13
C THR A 323 -12.29 -7.38 6.34
N ARG A 324 -11.64 -8.47 6.68
CA ARG A 324 -10.41 -8.94 6.00
C ARG A 324 -10.57 -9.14 4.49
N ASP A 325 -11.76 -9.53 4.05
CA ASP A 325 -12.03 -9.82 2.64
C ASP A 325 -12.34 -8.55 1.82
N ALA A 326 -12.55 -7.39 2.49
CA ALA A 326 -12.87 -6.12 1.87
C ALA A 326 -11.58 -5.32 1.56
N GLN A 327 -10.74 -5.83 0.65
CA GLN A 327 -9.40 -5.29 0.37
C GLN A 327 -9.41 -3.79 0.06
N ARG A 328 -10.34 -3.31 -0.75
CA ARG A 328 -10.46 -1.89 -1.07
C ARG A 328 -10.70 -1.02 0.17
N LYS A 329 -11.50 -1.50 1.12
CA LYS A 329 -11.71 -0.80 2.40
C LYS A 329 -10.46 -0.84 3.28
N VAL A 330 -9.77 -1.99 3.31
CA VAL A 330 -8.50 -2.15 4.03
C VAL A 330 -7.48 -1.15 3.50
N ASP A 331 -7.27 -1.09 2.19
CA ASP A 331 -6.33 -0.14 1.56
C ASP A 331 -6.73 1.32 1.84
N THR A 332 -8.03 1.64 1.77
CA THR A 332 -8.52 2.99 2.09
C THR A 332 -8.31 3.35 3.56
N ALA A 333 -8.58 2.42 4.48
CA ALA A 333 -8.38 2.63 5.92
C ALA A 333 -6.90 2.89 6.23
N LEU A 334 -6.00 2.09 5.67
CA LEU A 334 -4.55 2.25 5.82
C LEU A 334 -4.07 3.58 5.22
N ALA A 335 -4.51 3.91 4.01
CA ALA A 335 -4.13 5.18 3.36
C ALA A 335 -4.62 6.41 4.14
N LEU A 336 -5.82 6.37 4.70
CA LEU A 336 -6.33 7.44 5.56
C LEU A 336 -5.51 7.58 6.84
N PHE A 337 -5.22 6.46 7.51
CA PHE A 337 -4.40 6.48 8.72
C PHE A 337 -2.99 7.00 8.44
N GLU A 338 -2.31 6.48 7.43
CA GLU A 338 -0.96 6.92 7.04
C GLU A 338 -0.87 8.41 6.69
N ARG A 339 -1.91 8.96 6.04
CA ARG A 339 -1.93 10.36 5.62
C ARG A 339 -2.19 11.33 6.77
N HIS A 340 -2.99 10.94 7.75
CA HIS A 340 -3.54 11.85 8.76
C HIS A 340 -3.00 11.61 10.16
N VAL A 341 -2.34 10.47 10.43
CA VAL A 341 -1.70 10.18 11.71
C VAL A 341 -0.18 10.25 11.55
N GLU A 342 0.44 11.15 12.27
CA GLU A 342 1.89 11.27 12.30
C GLU A 342 2.51 10.09 13.07
N GLY A 343 2.88 9.03 12.34
CA GLY A 343 3.34 7.77 12.92
C GLY A 343 4.53 7.93 13.87
N ALA A 344 5.47 8.84 13.57
CA ALA A 344 6.63 9.09 14.45
C ALA A 344 6.21 9.67 15.81
N ALA A 345 5.25 10.61 15.83
CA ALA A 345 4.73 11.19 17.06
C ALA A 345 3.94 10.14 17.88
N LEU A 346 3.16 9.28 17.20
CA LEU A 346 2.44 8.20 17.85
C LEU A 346 3.39 7.17 18.47
N LEU A 347 4.41 6.71 17.73
CA LEU A 347 5.41 5.78 18.23
C LEU A 347 6.21 6.35 19.41
N ALA A 348 6.53 7.66 19.36
CA ALA A 348 7.19 8.35 20.46
C ALA A 348 6.31 8.42 21.72
N ALA A 349 5.00 8.66 21.55
CA ALA A 349 4.03 8.65 22.66
C ALA A 349 3.90 7.24 23.30
N LEU A 350 4.18 6.19 22.52
CA LEU A 350 4.16 4.80 22.97
C LEU A 350 5.53 4.29 23.45
N ASP A 351 6.59 5.12 23.40
CA ASP A 351 7.97 4.74 23.72
C ASP A 351 8.45 3.49 22.95
N VAL A 352 8.08 3.38 21.67
CA VAL A 352 8.46 2.26 20.80
C VAL A 352 9.85 2.53 20.20
N GLN A 353 10.82 1.69 20.54
CA GLN A 353 12.18 1.75 19.96
C GLN A 353 12.30 0.83 18.75
N ARG A 354 13.03 1.26 17.71
CA ARG A 354 13.30 0.43 16.54
C ARG A 354 14.29 -0.68 16.89
N PRO A 355 14.01 -1.94 16.51
CA PRO A 355 14.95 -3.05 16.70
C PRO A 355 16.13 -2.96 15.73
N GLU A 356 17.25 -3.63 16.06
CA GLU A 356 18.40 -3.77 15.15
C GLU A 356 18.12 -4.74 13.99
N VAL A 357 17.13 -5.60 14.14
CA VAL A 357 16.75 -6.63 13.17
C VAL A 357 15.64 -6.13 12.26
N VAL A 358 15.73 -6.42 10.96
CA VAL A 358 14.74 -6.04 9.96
C VAL A 358 13.99 -7.28 9.48
N THR A 359 12.70 -7.38 9.82
CA THR A 359 11.85 -8.46 9.32
C THR A 359 11.45 -8.25 7.86
N PRO A 360 10.97 -9.29 7.15
CA PRO A 360 10.46 -9.16 5.79
C PRO A 360 9.43 -8.05 5.63
N LEU A 361 8.46 -7.99 6.52
CA LEU A 361 7.38 -7.02 6.49
C LEU A 361 7.88 -5.58 6.75
N MET A 362 8.78 -5.40 7.74
CA MET A 362 9.43 -4.11 7.96
C MET A 362 10.19 -3.64 6.72
N PHE A 363 10.84 -4.55 6.01
CA PHE A 363 11.57 -4.24 4.80
C PHE A 363 10.63 -3.82 3.65
N GLU A 364 9.54 -4.55 3.43
CA GLU A 364 8.53 -4.19 2.42
C GLU A 364 7.95 -2.80 2.68
N TYR A 365 7.59 -2.49 3.92
CA TYR A 365 7.13 -1.15 4.27
C TYR A 365 8.20 -0.06 4.09
N GLN A 366 9.46 -0.37 4.42
CA GLN A 366 10.56 0.57 4.17
C GLN A 366 10.73 0.85 2.67
N LEU A 367 10.52 -0.14 1.80
CA LEU A 367 10.52 0.06 0.35
C LEU A 367 9.43 1.05 -0.07
N LEU A 368 8.19 0.85 0.39
CA LEU A 368 7.07 1.74 0.07
C LEU A 368 7.31 3.17 0.57
N ASP A 369 7.73 3.32 1.83
CA ASP A 369 8.02 4.63 2.43
C ASP A 369 9.15 5.35 1.70
N ARG A 370 10.18 4.62 1.26
CA ARG A 370 11.28 5.18 0.51
C ARG A 370 10.86 5.62 -0.90
N ALA A 371 10.04 4.80 -1.57
CA ALA A 371 9.51 5.15 -2.89
C ALA A 371 8.66 6.44 -2.82
N ARG A 372 7.86 6.63 -1.75
CA ARG A 372 7.03 7.82 -1.53
C ARG A 372 7.81 9.13 -1.37
N ARG A 373 9.02 9.11 -0.81
CA ARG A 373 9.79 10.34 -0.50
C ARG A 373 10.16 11.14 -1.74
N ASP A 374 10.33 10.47 -2.88
CA ASP A 374 10.61 11.08 -4.18
C ASP A 374 9.90 10.26 -5.25
N ARG A 375 8.57 10.50 -5.38
CA ARG A 375 7.71 9.72 -6.28
C ARG A 375 8.24 9.76 -7.69
N LYS A 376 8.33 8.59 -8.29
CA LYS A 376 8.75 8.39 -9.68
C LYS A 376 7.60 7.95 -10.55
N HIS A 377 7.66 8.25 -11.81
CA HIS A 377 6.66 7.90 -12.79
C HIS A 377 6.99 6.54 -13.41
N ILE A 378 6.14 5.54 -13.19
CA ILE A 378 6.35 4.16 -13.63
C ILE A 378 5.31 3.76 -14.67
N VAL A 379 5.76 3.09 -15.74
CA VAL A 379 4.88 2.54 -16.77
C VAL A 379 4.51 1.09 -16.45
N LEU A 380 3.23 0.78 -16.54
CA LEU A 380 2.64 -0.55 -16.44
C LEU A 380 2.05 -0.94 -17.81
N PRO A 381 2.79 -1.73 -18.64
CA PRO A 381 2.38 -2.01 -20.01
C PRO A 381 1.16 -2.92 -20.16
N GLU A 382 0.75 -3.61 -19.11
CA GLU A 382 -0.21 -4.71 -19.17
C GLU A 382 -1.57 -4.34 -18.55
N GLY A 383 -2.15 -3.22 -19.01
CA GLY A 383 -3.40 -2.66 -18.49
C GLY A 383 -4.65 -3.53 -18.67
N GLY A 384 -4.57 -4.62 -19.41
CA GLY A 384 -5.65 -5.61 -19.53
C GLY A 384 -5.67 -6.67 -18.42
N ASP A 385 -4.73 -6.67 -17.48
CA ASP A 385 -4.65 -7.64 -16.38
C ASP A 385 -5.22 -7.04 -15.08
N ASP A 386 -6.20 -7.71 -14.48
CA ASP A 386 -6.87 -7.24 -13.26
C ASP A 386 -5.92 -7.06 -12.07
N ARG A 387 -4.83 -7.85 -11.97
CA ARG A 387 -3.83 -7.73 -10.91
C ARG A 387 -3.05 -6.42 -11.06
N ILE A 388 -2.72 -6.03 -12.30
CA ILE A 388 -2.07 -4.76 -12.61
C ILE A 388 -2.97 -3.58 -12.23
N LEU A 389 -4.28 -3.65 -12.55
CA LEU A 389 -5.23 -2.60 -12.19
C LEU A 389 -5.41 -2.47 -10.67
N ARG A 390 -5.49 -3.60 -9.95
CA ARG A 390 -5.56 -3.62 -8.48
C ARG A 390 -4.28 -3.04 -7.85
N ALA A 391 -3.12 -3.47 -8.31
CA ALA A 391 -1.85 -2.94 -7.85
C ALA A 391 -1.71 -1.43 -8.14
N ALA A 392 -2.14 -0.98 -9.32
CA ALA A 392 -2.14 0.43 -9.68
C ALA A 392 -3.03 1.26 -8.73
N SER A 393 -4.24 0.80 -8.43
CA SER A 393 -5.13 1.46 -7.46
C SER A 393 -4.47 1.57 -6.07
N THR A 394 -3.90 0.49 -5.55
CA THR A 394 -3.18 0.48 -4.26
C THR A 394 -2.00 1.46 -4.27
N LEU A 395 -1.18 1.44 -5.33
CA LEU A 395 -0.02 2.33 -5.46
C LEU A 395 -0.40 3.81 -5.49
N LEU A 396 -1.49 4.15 -6.21
CA LEU A 396 -2.00 5.52 -6.31
C LEU A 396 -2.61 5.98 -4.98
N GLN A 397 -3.44 5.16 -4.35
CA GLN A 397 -4.03 5.46 -3.04
C GLN A 397 -2.96 5.67 -1.97
N ARG A 398 -1.94 4.81 -1.95
CA ARG A 398 -0.80 4.89 -1.02
C ARG A 398 0.28 5.88 -1.47
N GLN A 399 0.10 6.56 -2.60
CA GLN A 399 1.00 7.58 -3.15
C GLN A 399 2.45 7.10 -3.34
N VAL A 400 2.64 5.85 -3.76
CA VAL A 400 3.96 5.22 -3.91
C VAL A 400 4.66 5.67 -5.18
N ALA A 401 3.92 5.78 -6.30
CA ALA A 401 4.42 6.19 -7.60
C ALA A 401 3.33 6.90 -8.40
N ASP A 402 3.72 7.70 -9.37
CA ASP A 402 2.85 8.17 -10.44
C ASP A 402 2.85 7.12 -11.57
N LEU A 403 1.69 6.86 -12.18
CA LEU A 403 1.54 5.71 -13.07
C LEU A 403 1.06 6.10 -14.45
N THR A 404 1.65 5.47 -15.48
CA THR A 404 1.04 5.32 -16.81
C THR A 404 0.71 3.86 -17.05
N ILE A 405 -0.53 3.59 -17.42
CA ILE A 405 -1.02 2.25 -17.79
C ILE A 405 -1.18 2.22 -19.32
N LEU A 406 -0.64 1.20 -19.99
CA LEU A 406 -0.75 1.09 -21.44
C LEU A 406 -1.89 0.15 -21.84
N GLY A 407 -2.70 0.59 -22.80
CA GLY A 407 -3.81 -0.16 -23.38
C GLY A 407 -4.94 0.76 -23.85
N ASP A 408 -6.04 0.15 -24.28
CA ASP A 408 -7.25 0.88 -24.67
C ASP A 408 -7.87 1.56 -23.45
N GLU A 409 -7.94 2.88 -23.46
CA GLU A 409 -8.36 3.67 -22.30
C GLU A 409 -9.79 3.36 -21.88
N ALA A 410 -10.71 3.25 -22.83
CA ALA A 410 -12.12 2.97 -22.52
C ALA A 410 -12.25 1.60 -21.82
N SER A 411 -11.58 0.58 -22.34
CA SER A 411 -11.60 -0.77 -21.75
C SER A 411 -10.97 -0.80 -20.36
N ILE A 412 -9.84 -0.11 -20.15
CA ILE A 412 -9.16 -0.04 -18.85
C ILE A 412 -10.03 0.67 -17.81
N ARG A 413 -10.58 1.84 -18.16
CA ARG A 413 -11.47 2.62 -17.27
C ARG A 413 -12.74 1.85 -16.93
N ALA A 414 -13.39 1.24 -17.93
CA ALA A 414 -14.57 0.41 -17.71
C ALA A 414 -14.25 -0.77 -16.77
N ARG A 415 -13.13 -1.47 -17.00
CA ARG A 415 -12.74 -2.61 -16.17
C ARG A 415 -12.39 -2.17 -14.73
N ALA A 416 -11.67 -1.07 -14.58
CA ALA A 416 -11.39 -0.48 -13.26
C ALA A 416 -12.69 -0.15 -12.51
N THR A 417 -13.65 0.46 -13.20
CA THR A 417 -14.96 0.81 -12.63
C THR A 417 -15.76 -0.44 -12.25
N GLU A 418 -15.78 -1.48 -13.08
CA GLU A 418 -16.38 -2.77 -12.73
C GLU A 418 -15.78 -3.38 -11.46
N LEU A 419 -14.46 -3.32 -11.32
CA LEU A 419 -13.73 -3.82 -10.14
C LEU A 419 -13.83 -2.88 -8.93
N GLY A 420 -14.43 -1.70 -9.08
CA GLY A 420 -14.53 -0.68 -8.04
C GLY A 420 -13.19 -0.01 -7.71
N LEU A 421 -12.24 0.03 -8.65
CA LEU A 421 -10.91 0.59 -8.45
C LEU A 421 -10.88 2.06 -8.84
N ASP A 422 -10.15 2.86 -8.07
CA ASP A 422 -9.86 4.25 -8.40
C ASP A 422 -8.53 4.32 -9.15
N LEU A 423 -8.59 4.71 -10.42
CA LEU A 423 -7.44 4.93 -11.29
C LEU A 423 -7.40 6.34 -11.88
N ASP A 424 -8.18 7.29 -11.35
CA ASP A 424 -8.30 8.65 -11.90
C ASP A 424 -6.96 9.38 -11.99
N ALA A 425 -6.08 9.13 -11.03
CA ALA A 425 -4.73 9.70 -11.00
C ALA A 425 -3.75 9.01 -11.98
N ALA A 426 -4.12 7.88 -12.60
CA ALA A 426 -3.28 7.21 -13.59
C ALA A 426 -3.48 7.83 -14.98
N GLN A 427 -2.38 8.03 -15.69
CA GLN A 427 -2.43 8.29 -17.12
C GLN A 427 -2.67 6.96 -17.88
N VAL A 428 -3.59 6.94 -18.83
CA VAL A 428 -3.80 5.78 -19.72
C VAL A 428 -3.44 6.17 -21.14
N ILE A 429 -2.65 5.33 -21.80
CA ILE A 429 -2.18 5.59 -23.17
C ILE A 429 -2.36 4.33 -24.02
N ASP A 430 -3.05 4.48 -25.18
CA ASP A 430 -3.11 3.41 -26.19
C ASP A 430 -1.85 3.46 -27.09
N PRO A 431 -0.98 2.41 -27.05
CA PRO A 431 0.21 2.36 -27.91
C PRO A 431 -0.06 2.34 -29.41
N LYS A 432 -1.29 2.04 -29.82
CA LYS A 432 -1.69 1.95 -31.23
C LYS A 432 -2.10 3.29 -31.81
N ASN A 433 -2.44 4.26 -30.98
CA ASN A 433 -2.98 5.54 -31.40
C ASN A 433 -2.06 6.70 -31.01
N GLY A 434 -2.05 7.74 -31.86
CA GLY A 434 -1.56 9.05 -31.51
C GLY A 434 -0.17 9.41 -32.00
N GLU A 435 0.23 10.64 -31.66
CA GLU A 435 1.47 11.29 -32.05
C GLU A 435 2.71 10.59 -31.45
N LEU A 436 2.56 9.98 -30.28
CA LEU A 436 3.66 9.26 -29.62
C LEU A 436 4.12 8.04 -30.40
N LEU A 437 3.20 7.30 -31.04
CA LEU A 437 3.56 6.15 -31.88
C LEU A 437 4.48 6.57 -33.05
N GLU A 438 4.16 7.65 -33.74
CA GLU A 438 4.98 8.16 -34.86
C GLU A 438 6.35 8.66 -34.36
N ARG A 439 6.37 9.40 -33.27
CA ARG A 439 7.61 9.85 -32.62
C ARG A 439 8.49 8.67 -32.22
N PHE A 440 7.92 7.65 -31.63
CA PHE A 440 8.66 6.47 -31.16
C PHE A 440 9.13 5.61 -32.34
N ALA A 441 8.34 5.48 -33.39
CA ALA A 441 8.74 4.80 -34.61
C ALA A 441 9.95 5.48 -35.24
N ALA A 442 9.98 6.80 -35.34
CA ALA A 442 11.11 7.56 -35.83
C ALA A 442 12.38 7.34 -34.98
N VAL A 443 12.25 7.44 -33.65
CA VAL A 443 13.37 7.21 -32.71
C VAL A 443 13.89 5.78 -32.82
N TYR A 444 13.01 4.78 -32.84
CA TYR A 444 13.45 3.39 -32.97
C TYR A 444 14.06 3.07 -34.31
N THR A 445 13.60 3.68 -35.40
CA THR A 445 14.23 3.58 -36.72
C THR A 445 15.66 4.07 -36.68
N GLU A 446 15.92 5.23 -36.07
CA GLU A 446 17.25 5.78 -35.93
C GLU A 446 18.16 4.89 -35.07
N LEU A 447 17.68 4.44 -33.92
CA LEU A 447 18.43 3.53 -33.03
C LEU A 447 18.84 2.23 -33.72
N ARG A 448 18.02 1.74 -34.65
CA ARG A 448 18.21 0.45 -35.32
C ARG A 448 18.56 0.60 -36.80
N ARG A 449 18.91 1.79 -37.27
CA ARG A 449 19.33 2.06 -38.68
C ARG A 449 20.42 1.12 -39.16
N HIS A 450 21.39 0.83 -38.31
CA HIS A 450 22.49 -0.08 -38.60
C HIS A 450 22.08 -1.54 -38.86
N LYS A 451 20.83 -1.90 -38.55
CA LYS A 451 20.21 -3.21 -38.81
C LYS A 451 19.15 -3.17 -39.90
N GLY A 452 19.09 -2.07 -40.69
CA GLY A 452 18.16 -1.92 -41.79
C GLY A 452 16.69 -1.73 -41.36
N MET A 453 16.44 -1.10 -40.21
CA MET A 453 15.10 -0.81 -39.75
C MET A 453 14.44 0.26 -40.61
N THR A 454 13.20 0.01 -41.10
CA THR A 454 12.36 1.01 -41.79
C THR A 454 11.32 1.59 -40.83
N VAL A 455 10.77 2.76 -41.16
CA VAL A 455 9.78 3.44 -40.32
C VAL A 455 8.50 2.61 -40.16
N GLU A 456 8.05 1.97 -41.27
CA GLU A 456 6.84 1.13 -41.25
C GLU A 456 7.02 -0.06 -40.32
N ARG A 457 8.15 -0.75 -40.38
CA ARG A 457 8.47 -1.87 -39.53
C ARG A 457 8.70 -1.41 -38.09
N ALA A 458 9.29 -0.26 -37.88
CA ALA A 458 9.47 0.34 -36.57
C ALA A 458 8.11 0.66 -35.93
N ARG A 459 7.17 1.25 -36.69
CA ARG A 459 5.79 1.54 -36.23
C ARG A 459 5.06 0.27 -35.77
N GLU A 460 5.16 -0.82 -36.53
CA GLU A 460 4.57 -2.12 -36.16
C GLU A 460 5.16 -2.66 -34.84
N ILE A 461 6.49 -2.63 -34.67
CA ILE A 461 7.17 -3.11 -33.48
C ILE A 461 6.83 -2.24 -32.26
N VAL A 462 6.85 -0.93 -32.42
CA VAL A 462 6.67 0.05 -31.34
C VAL A 462 5.21 0.12 -30.85
N SER A 463 4.22 -0.33 -31.65
CA SER A 463 2.84 -0.48 -31.20
C SER A 463 2.67 -1.58 -30.14
N SER A 464 3.68 -2.43 -29.92
CA SER A 464 3.71 -3.37 -28.80
C SER A 464 3.94 -2.64 -27.47
N VAL A 465 3.15 -2.97 -26.46
CA VAL A 465 3.17 -2.33 -25.13
C VAL A 465 4.57 -2.33 -24.50
N SER A 466 5.35 -3.41 -24.65
CA SER A 466 6.69 -3.49 -24.07
C SER A 466 7.69 -2.55 -24.76
N TYR A 467 7.66 -2.44 -26.09
CA TYR A 467 8.51 -1.50 -26.84
C TYR A 467 8.10 -0.07 -26.60
N PHE A 468 6.78 0.20 -26.57
CA PHE A 468 6.24 1.53 -26.31
C PHE A 468 6.65 2.03 -24.92
N GLY A 469 6.41 1.23 -23.86
CA GLY A 469 6.80 1.57 -22.50
C GLY A 469 8.32 1.75 -22.33
N THR A 470 9.12 0.90 -22.97
CA THR A 470 10.60 1.04 -22.97
C THR A 470 11.03 2.35 -23.61
N LEU A 471 10.39 2.80 -24.70
CA LEU A 471 10.68 4.08 -25.34
C LEU A 471 10.22 5.27 -24.49
N MET A 472 9.11 5.16 -23.76
CA MET A 472 8.72 6.17 -22.77
C MET A 472 9.83 6.37 -21.75
N VAL A 473 10.35 5.28 -21.18
CA VAL A 473 11.46 5.32 -20.22
C VAL A 473 12.71 5.91 -20.85
N GLN A 474 13.10 5.46 -22.06
CA GLN A 474 14.30 5.94 -22.74
C GLN A 474 14.26 7.45 -22.99
N LEU A 475 13.11 7.99 -23.38
CA LEU A 475 12.93 9.40 -23.69
C LEU A 475 12.63 10.28 -22.48
N GLY A 476 12.55 9.70 -21.26
CA GLY A 476 12.30 10.44 -20.02
C GLY A 476 10.84 10.90 -19.86
N LEU A 477 9.90 10.25 -20.54
CA LEU A 477 8.46 10.41 -20.34
C LEU A 477 7.98 9.60 -19.14
N ALA A 478 8.78 8.67 -18.69
CA ALA A 478 8.63 7.94 -17.44
C ALA A 478 10.02 7.61 -16.88
N ASP A 479 10.10 7.34 -15.59
CA ASP A 479 11.36 7.05 -14.89
C ASP A 479 11.71 5.56 -14.91
N GLY A 480 10.72 4.69 -15.03
CA GLY A 480 10.89 3.24 -15.06
C GLY A 480 9.70 2.48 -15.63
N MET A 481 9.85 1.16 -15.80
CA MET A 481 8.80 0.27 -16.29
C MET A 481 8.77 -1.04 -15.51
N VAL A 482 7.59 -1.56 -15.22
CA VAL A 482 7.35 -2.90 -14.65
C VAL A 482 6.42 -3.67 -15.57
N SER A 483 6.85 -4.85 -16.05
CA SER A 483 6.11 -5.69 -16.99
C SER A 483 6.35 -7.17 -16.67
N GLY A 484 5.57 -8.11 -17.24
CA GLY A 484 5.78 -9.55 -17.12
C GLY A 484 4.64 -10.32 -16.47
N ALA A 485 3.56 -9.62 -16.04
CA ALA A 485 2.38 -10.28 -15.46
C ALA A 485 1.69 -11.23 -16.47
N ILE A 486 1.66 -10.86 -17.76
CA ILE A 486 1.12 -11.68 -18.86
C ILE A 486 2.15 -11.98 -19.96
N HIS A 487 3.14 -11.12 -20.14
CA HIS A 487 4.20 -11.32 -21.13
C HIS A 487 5.35 -12.18 -20.58
N THR A 488 6.15 -12.74 -21.48
CA THR A 488 7.34 -13.49 -21.09
C THR A 488 8.49 -12.54 -20.76
N THR A 489 9.42 -12.96 -19.92
CA THR A 489 10.69 -12.25 -19.62
C THR A 489 11.40 -11.75 -20.87
N ALA A 490 11.39 -12.56 -21.96
CA ALA A 490 12.00 -12.14 -23.23
C ALA A 490 11.32 -10.90 -23.85
N HIS A 491 9.99 -10.73 -23.68
CA HIS A 491 9.27 -9.57 -24.17
C HIS A 491 9.57 -8.29 -23.38
N THR A 492 9.87 -8.43 -22.10
CA THR A 492 10.28 -7.30 -21.24
C THR A 492 11.74 -6.93 -21.44
N ILE A 493 12.63 -7.92 -21.47
CA ILE A 493 14.08 -7.68 -21.47
C ILE A 493 14.60 -7.28 -22.86
N LYS A 494 14.11 -7.88 -23.96
CA LYS A 494 14.60 -7.61 -25.30
C LYS A 494 14.51 -6.13 -25.72
N PRO A 495 13.37 -5.43 -25.54
CA PRO A 495 13.30 -4.00 -25.80
C PRO A 495 14.30 -3.19 -24.98
N SER A 496 14.51 -3.56 -23.70
CA SER A 496 15.45 -2.88 -22.80
C SER A 496 16.89 -2.99 -23.29
N PHE A 497 17.30 -4.15 -23.75
CA PHE A 497 18.63 -4.33 -24.40
C PHE A 497 18.77 -3.53 -25.67
N GLU A 498 17.75 -3.49 -26.49
CA GLU A 498 17.80 -2.85 -27.80
C GLU A 498 17.80 -1.32 -27.70
N ILE A 499 17.11 -0.76 -26.72
CA ILE A 499 16.80 0.68 -26.60
C ILE A 499 17.58 1.32 -25.46
N ILE A 500 17.44 0.83 -24.22
CA ILE A 500 18.03 1.43 -23.01
C ILE A 500 19.54 1.12 -22.90
N LYS A 501 19.91 -0.13 -23.16
CA LYS A 501 21.31 -0.64 -23.11
C LYS A 501 21.83 -0.69 -21.65
N THR A 502 23.05 -1.21 -21.50
CA THR A 502 23.76 -1.32 -20.22
C THR A 502 24.39 -0.01 -19.78
N GLN A 503 24.62 0.11 -18.48
CA GLN A 503 25.38 1.22 -17.89
C GLN A 503 26.82 1.24 -18.40
N PRO A 504 27.52 2.41 -18.44
CA PRO A 504 28.92 2.48 -18.74
C PRO A 504 29.74 1.59 -17.79
N GLY A 505 30.62 0.76 -18.37
CA GLY A 505 31.46 -0.16 -17.60
C GLY A 505 30.82 -1.49 -17.23
N THR A 506 29.55 -1.72 -17.58
CA THR A 506 28.84 -3.00 -17.39
C THR A 506 28.53 -3.62 -18.74
N ASN A 507 28.99 -4.85 -18.98
CA ASN A 507 28.82 -5.53 -20.25
C ASN A 507 27.59 -6.41 -20.35
N SER A 508 26.93 -6.68 -19.22
CA SER A 508 25.77 -7.58 -19.16
C SER A 508 24.72 -7.06 -18.19
N VAL A 509 23.46 -7.41 -18.46
CA VAL A 509 22.37 -7.26 -17.51
C VAL A 509 22.25 -8.55 -16.72
N SER A 510 22.05 -8.44 -15.41
CA SER A 510 21.85 -9.55 -14.51
C SER A 510 20.62 -9.29 -13.62
N SER A 511 20.33 -10.19 -12.73
CA SER A 511 19.22 -10.07 -11.79
C SER A 511 19.67 -10.24 -10.34
N ALA A 512 18.91 -9.67 -9.42
CA ALA A 512 19.04 -9.93 -8.00
C ALA A 512 17.67 -10.24 -7.40
N PHE A 513 17.64 -11.10 -6.38
CA PHE A 513 16.50 -11.27 -5.48
C PHE A 513 16.85 -10.73 -4.11
N LEU A 514 15.96 -9.97 -3.53
CA LEU A 514 16.00 -9.60 -2.12
C LEU A 514 15.33 -10.73 -1.34
N MET A 515 16.14 -11.50 -0.64
CA MET A 515 15.69 -12.65 0.15
C MET A 515 15.45 -12.19 1.59
N CYS A 516 14.20 -11.98 1.93
CA CYS A 516 13.79 -11.56 3.27
C CYS A 516 13.62 -12.79 4.15
N LEU A 517 14.56 -13.03 5.03
CA LEU A 517 14.54 -14.05 6.06
C LEU A 517 13.90 -13.49 7.33
N GLU A 518 13.63 -14.32 8.31
CA GLU A 518 12.97 -13.94 9.55
C GLU A 518 13.64 -12.74 10.26
N ASP A 519 14.97 -12.65 10.18
CA ASP A 519 15.79 -11.69 10.93
C ASP A 519 16.66 -10.76 10.07
N ARG A 520 16.70 -10.97 8.74
CA ARG A 520 17.60 -10.23 7.84
C ARG A 520 17.17 -10.27 6.39
N VAL A 521 17.70 -9.34 5.59
CA VAL A 521 17.52 -9.31 4.13
C VAL A 521 18.86 -9.56 3.46
N LEU A 522 18.88 -10.52 2.52
CA LEU A 522 20.04 -10.92 1.74
C LEU A 522 19.81 -10.63 0.25
N VAL A 523 20.89 -10.42 -0.51
CA VAL A 523 20.84 -10.23 -1.96
C VAL A 523 21.44 -11.44 -2.65
N TYR A 524 20.62 -12.12 -3.48
CA TYR A 524 21.05 -13.30 -4.26
C TYR A 524 21.11 -12.97 -5.75
N ALA A 525 22.26 -13.16 -6.40
CA ALA A 525 22.52 -12.81 -7.79
C ALA A 525 23.56 -13.74 -8.49
N ASP A 526 23.48 -13.99 -9.75
CA ASP A 526 22.36 -13.87 -10.69
C ASP A 526 21.45 -15.10 -10.56
N CYS A 527 20.13 -14.89 -10.57
CA CYS A 527 19.19 -15.98 -10.40
C CYS A 527 18.18 -16.11 -11.55
N ALA A 528 18.21 -15.23 -12.58
CA ALA A 528 17.18 -15.23 -13.62
C ALA A 528 17.66 -14.92 -15.05
N VAL A 529 18.89 -14.45 -15.30
CA VAL A 529 19.27 -13.88 -16.60
C VAL A 529 20.41 -14.63 -17.30
N ILE A 530 21.60 -14.79 -16.70
CA ILE A 530 22.79 -15.30 -17.36
C ILE A 530 23.03 -16.76 -17.05
N PRO A 531 22.86 -17.69 -18.02
CA PRO A 531 22.96 -19.14 -17.74
C PRO A 531 24.33 -19.60 -17.24
N ASP A 532 25.41 -19.18 -17.89
CA ASP A 532 26.78 -19.51 -17.55
C ASP A 532 27.70 -18.29 -17.75
N PRO A 533 27.84 -17.47 -16.70
CA PRO A 533 28.63 -16.23 -16.78
C PRO A 533 30.14 -16.53 -16.84
N THR A 534 30.89 -15.74 -17.63
CA THR A 534 32.34 -15.71 -17.56
C THR A 534 32.84 -15.09 -16.25
N ALA A 535 34.13 -15.15 -15.95
CA ALA A 535 34.71 -14.51 -14.78
C ALA A 535 34.49 -12.98 -14.79
N GLU A 536 34.58 -12.34 -15.93
CA GLU A 536 34.31 -10.91 -16.11
C GLU A 536 32.86 -10.59 -15.85
N GLN A 537 31.92 -11.41 -16.35
CA GLN A 537 30.48 -11.24 -16.10
C GLN A 537 30.14 -11.48 -14.62
N LEU A 538 30.75 -12.48 -13.97
CA LEU A 538 30.58 -12.67 -12.53
C LEU A 538 31.07 -11.47 -11.72
N ALA A 539 32.17 -10.84 -12.11
CA ALA A 539 32.63 -9.61 -11.48
C ALA A 539 31.64 -8.44 -11.72
N ASP A 540 31.07 -8.32 -12.92
CA ASP A 540 30.03 -7.33 -13.21
C ASP A 540 28.76 -7.57 -12.37
N ILE A 541 28.33 -8.83 -12.22
CA ILE A 541 27.20 -9.23 -11.37
C ILE A 541 27.47 -8.80 -9.91
N ALA A 542 28.64 -9.11 -9.38
CA ALA A 542 29.01 -8.78 -8.00
C ALA A 542 29.00 -7.26 -7.75
N ILE A 543 29.57 -6.48 -8.64
CA ILE A 543 29.63 -5.01 -8.54
C ILE A 543 28.22 -4.41 -8.63
N SER A 544 27.41 -4.89 -9.59
CA SER A 544 26.01 -4.44 -9.74
C SER A 544 25.17 -4.79 -8.51
N SER A 545 25.36 -6.00 -7.96
CA SER A 545 24.63 -6.46 -6.78
C SER A 545 25.01 -5.71 -5.50
N ALA A 546 26.28 -5.28 -5.39
CA ALA A 546 26.69 -4.38 -4.32
C ALA A 546 25.98 -3.03 -4.40
N GLY A 547 25.85 -2.48 -5.62
CA GLY A 547 25.08 -1.27 -5.87
C GLY A 547 23.61 -1.45 -5.53
N THR A 548 23.01 -2.56 -5.93
CA THR A 548 21.62 -2.93 -5.59
C THR A 548 21.45 -3.04 -4.08
N ALA A 549 22.32 -3.76 -3.36
CA ALA A 549 22.26 -3.87 -1.91
C ALA A 549 22.28 -2.48 -1.23
N ALA A 550 23.21 -1.63 -1.61
CA ALA A 550 23.32 -0.28 -1.06
C ALA A 550 22.08 0.58 -1.35
N GLN A 551 21.48 0.46 -2.54
CA GLN A 551 20.22 1.14 -2.89
C GLN A 551 19.08 0.77 -1.96
N PHE A 552 19.07 -0.44 -1.41
CA PHE A 552 18.03 -0.89 -0.48
C PHE A 552 18.45 -0.79 0.99
N GLY A 553 19.57 -0.13 1.28
CA GLY A 553 20.05 0.10 2.65
C GLY A 553 20.75 -1.10 3.27
N ILE A 554 21.15 -2.09 2.45
CA ILE A 554 21.89 -3.27 2.87
C ILE A 554 23.38 -3.00 2.66
N GLU A 555 24.18 -3.09 3.72
CA GLU A 555 25.64 -2.98 3.62
C GLU A 555 26.19 -4.14 2.76
N PRO A 556 26.88 -3.87 1.62
CA PRO A 556 27.30 -4.93 0.73
C PRO A 556 28.56 -5.67 1.27
N ARG A 557 28.39 -6.90 1.70
CA ARG A 557 29.43 -7.88 2.00
C ARG A 557 29.28 -9.05 1.06
N ILE A 558 30.14 -9.14 0.03
CA ILE A 558 29.94 -9.99 -1.15
C ILE A 558 30.62 -11.34 -0.97
N ALA A 559 29.86 -12.43 -1.02
CA ALA A 559 30.35 -13.80 -1.11
C ALA A 559 30.27 -14.31 -2.56
N MET A 560 31.42 -14.58 -3.16
CA MET A 560 31.52 -15.22 -4.48
C MET A 560 31.46 -16.74 -4.30
N LEU A 561 30.29 -17.31 -4.52
CA LEU A 561 29.97 -18.69 -4.14
C LEU A 561 30.66 -19.74 -5.02
N SER A 562 31.10 -20.81 -4.38
CA SER A 562 31.67 -22.00 -4.99
C SER A 562 31.46 -23.22 -4.10
N TYR A 563 31.61 -24.42 -4.62
CA TYR A 563 31.74 -25.64 -3.80
C TYR A 563 33.04 -25.72 -3.01
N SER A 564 33.96 -24.76 -3.21
CA SER A 564 35.27 -24.66 -2.55
C SER A 564 35.38 -23.38 -1.72
N THR A 565 36.07 -23.47 -0.56
CA THR A 565 36.41 -22.30 0.26
C THR A 565 37.93 -22.09 0.18
N GLY A 566 38.36 -20.89 -0.29
CA GLY A 566 39.75 -20.53 -0.43
C GLY A 566 40.52 -21.48 -1.39
N ALA A 567 41.53 -22.20 -0.88
CA ALA A 567 42.36 -23.12 -1.64
C ALA A 567 41.94 -24.59 -1.47
N SER A 568 40.79 -24.88 -0.85
CA SER A 568 40.41 -26.27 -0.50
C SER A 568 40.03 -27.15 -1.71
N GLY A 569 39.68 -26.56 -2.84
CA GLY A 569 39.31 -27.27 -4.06
C GLY A 569 39.95 -26.68 -5.31
N THR A 570 39.94 -27.48 -6.39
CA THR A 570 40.47 -27.11 -7.70
C THR A 570 39.44 -27.48 -8.78
N GLY A 571 39.46 -26.80 -9.90
CA GLY A 571 38.59 -27.05 -11.05
C GLY A 571 38.24 -25.77 -11.79
N ALA A 572 37.71 -25.90 -13.00
CA ALA A 572 37.42 -24.76 -13.86
C ALA A 572 36.45 -23.76 -13.21
N ASP A 573 35.42 -24.28 -12.49
CA ASP A 573 34.43 -23.44 -11.81
C ASP A 573 35.04 -22.68 -10.61
N VAL A 574 35.95 -23.32 -9.86
CA VAL A 574 36.66 -22.66 -8.76
C VAL A 574 37.60 -21.56 -9.31
N GLU A 575 38.30 -21.81 -10.40
CA GLU A 575 39.18 -20.82 -11.03
C GLU A 575 38.38 -19.66 -11.63
N LYS A 576 37.19 -19.91 -12.22
CA LYS A 576 36.27 -18.89 -12.68
C LYS A 576 35.89 -17.93 -11.55
N VAL A 577 35.49 -18.47 -10.42
CA VAL A 577 35.10 -17.67 -9.23
C VAL A 577 36.30 -16.93 -8.61
N ARG A 578 37.49 -17.60 -8.54
CA ARG A 578 38.71 -16.96 -8.04
C ARG A 578 39.13 -15.77 -8.91
N THR A 579 39.10 -15.94 -10.22
CA THR A 579 39.40 -14.88 -11.19
C THR A 579 38.39 -13.72 -11.06
N ALA A 580 37.08 -14.03 -10.96
CA ALA A 580 36.06 -13.03 -10.76
C ALA A 580 36.26 -12.23 -9.45
N THR A 581 36.59 -12.90 -8.36
CA THR A 581 36.87 -12.25 -7.07
C THR A 581 38.07 -11.29 -7.18
N ALA A 582 39.15 -11.71 -7.88
CA ALA A 582 40.29 -10.84 -8.12
C ALA A 582 39.94 -9.61 -8.95
N LEU A 583 39.12 -9.79 -10.00
CA LEU A 583 38.63 -8.68 -10.83
C LEU A 583 37.75 -7.68 -10.05
N VAL A 584 36.92 -8.16 -9.12
CA VAL A 584 36.13 -7.25 -8.25
C VAL A 584 37.07 -6.43 -7.37
N ARG A 585 38.05 -7.05 -6.71
CA ARG A 585 39.04 -6.36 -5.88
C ARG A 585 39.85 -5.33 -6.65
N GLU A 586 40.21 -5.63 -7.91
CA GLU A 586 40.93 -4.71 -8.78
C GLU A 586 40.09 -3.50 -9.20
N ARG A 587 38.82 -3.76 -9.65
CA ARG A 587 37.93 -2.71 -10.16
C ARG A 587 37.29 -1.86 -9.09
N ARG A 588 36.99 -2.45 -7.93
CA ARG A 588 36.30 -1.83 -6.81
C ARG A 588 36.93 -2.23 -5.46
N PRO A 589 38.13 -1.67 -5.17
CA PRO A 589 38.88 -1.97 -3.94
C PRO A 589 38.15 -1.50 -2.65
N ASP A 590 37.13 -0.67 -2.79
CA ASP A 590 36.25 -0.21 -1.71
C ASP A 590 35.22 -1.25 -1.27
N LEU A 591 34.96 -2.29 -2.06
CA LEU A 591 33.98 -3.32 -1.74
C LEU A 591 34.61 -4.46 -0.94
N SER A 592 33.88 -4.88 0.11
CA SER A 592 34.20 -6.10 0.87
C SER A 592 33.77 -7.33 0.06
N VAL A 593 34.73 -8.06 -0.52
CA VAL A 593 34.46 -9.25 -1.33
C VAL A 593 35.33 -10.42 -0.91
N GLU A 594 34.73 -11.61 -0.81
CA GLU A 594 35.41 -12.86 -0.50
C GLU A 594 35.00 -13.97 -1.47
N GLY A 595 35.96 -14.78 -1.88
CA GLY A 595 35.71 -15.92 -2.75
C GLY A 595 36.98 -16.53 -3.31
N PRO A 596 36.91 -17.82 -3.75
CA PRO A 596 35.75 -18.70 -3.67
C PRO A 596 35.38 -19.05 -2.23
N ILE A 597 34.08 -19.11 -1.93
CA ILE A 597 33.56 -19.42 -0.57
C ILE A 597 32.32 -20.30 -0.66
N GLN A 598 32.19 -21.28 0.21
CA GLN A 598 30.98 -22.09 0.32
C GLN A 598 29.87 -21.33 1.08
N TYR A 599 28.63 -21.69 0.81
CA TYR A 599 27.46 -20.99 1.39
C TYR A 599 27.45 -21.04 2.92
N ASP A 600 27.76 -22.19 3.54
CA ASP A 600 27.87 -22.36 4.99
C ASP A 600 28.92 -21.41 5.61
N ALA A 601 30.10 -21.31 4.98
CA ALA A 601 31.13 -20.42 5.44
C ALA A 601 30.79 -18.92 5.24
N ALA A 602 29.92 -18.62 4.29
CA ALA A 602 29.47 -17.24 4.03
C ALA A 602 28.44 -16.74 5.06
N VAL A 603 27.56 -17.64 5.60
CA VAL A 603 26.43 -17.28 6.48
C VAL A 603 26.66 -17.58 7.95
N ASP A 604 27.45 -18.63 8.29
CA ASP A 604 27.65 -19.11 9.65
C ASP A 604 28.97 -18.63 10.23
N ALA A 605 28.90 -17.84 11.31
CA ALA A 605 30.07 -17.28 11.96
C ALA A 605 31.02 -18.35 12.53
N SER A 606 30.51 -19.48 12.99
CA SER A 606 31.33 -20.58 13.57
C SER A 606 32.10 -21.32 12.49
N VAL A 607 31.47 -21.56 11.34
CA VAL A 607 32.11 -22.14 10.15
C VAL A 607 33.16 -21.19 9.57
N ALA A 608 32.82 -19.91 9.50
CA ALA A 608 33.73 -18.84 9.03
C ALA A 608 34.99 -18.78 9.89
N GLN A 609 34.84 -18.80 11.19
CA GLN A 609 36.00 -18.75 12.15
C GLN A 609 36.95 -19.93 11.91
N THR A 610 36.44 -21.09 11.51
CA THR A 610 37.25 -22.27 11.23
C THR A 610 37.92 -22.22 9.86
N LYS A 611 37.17 -21.80 8.82
CA LYS A 611 37.62 -21.87 7.41
C LYS A 611 38.31 -20.61 6.93
N MET A 612 37.89 -19.42 7.41
CA MET A 612 38.38 -18.11 6.96
C MET A 612 38.37 -17.06 8.11
N PRO A 613 39.16 -17.25 9.19
CA PRO A 613 39.07 -16.41 10.39
C PRO A 613 39.39 -14.91 10.16
N ASP A 614 40.19 -14.59 9.14
CA ASP A 614 40.62 -13.23 8.83
C ASP A 614 39.70 -12.52 7.81
N SER A 615 38.62 -13.18 7.33
CA SER A 615 37.75 -12.61 6.33
C SER A 615 36.79 -11.58 6.91
N ALA A 616 36.68 -10.43 6.25
CA ALA A 616 35.69 -9.39 6.57
C ALA A 616 34.28 -9.76 6.11
N VAL A 617 34.09 -10.83 5.32
CA VAL A 617 32.84 -11.23 4.69
C VAL A 617 32.30 -12.55 5.26
N ALA A 618 33.19 -13.54 5.48
CA ALA A 618 32.79 -14.87 5.93
C ALA A 618 31.97 -14.78 7.24
N GLY A 619 30.88 -15.57 7.32
CA GLY A 619 29.97 -15.63 8.44
C GLY A 619 29.00 -14.45 8.58
N ARG A 620 29.10 -13.43 7.71
CA ARG A 620 28.26 -12.22 7.73
C ARG A 620 28.00 -11.63 6.35
N ALA A 621 28.07 -12.47 5.31
CA ALA A 621 27.77 -12.05 3.94
C ALA A 621 26.32 -11.56 3.82
N THR A 622 26.12 -10.54 3.01
CA THR A 622 24.80 -9.96 2.70
C THR A 622 24.46 -10.05 1.22
N VAL A 623 25.48 -10.21 0.37
CA VAL A 623 25.34 -10.37 -1.08
C VAL A 623 25.98 -11.70 -1.49
N PHE A 624 25.20 -12.55 -2.17
CA PHE A 624 25.61 -13.88 -2.58
C PHE A 624 25.59 -13.95 -4.11
N VAL A 625 26.75 -14.14 -4.73
CA VAL A 625 26.90 -14.26 -6.18
C VAL A 625 27.12 -15.72 -6.55
N PHE A 626 26.18 -16.26 -7.33
CA PHE A 626 26.17 -17.66 -7.74
C PHE A 626 27.02 -17.88 -9.00
N PRO A 627 27.74 -19.02 -9.11
CA PRO A 627 28.65 -19.26 -10.24
C PRO A 627 27.94 -19.48 -11.58
N ASP A 628 26.68 -19.87 -11.55
CA ASP A 628 25.81 -20.13 -12.69
C ASP A 628 24.34 -20.05 -12.34
N LEU A 629 23.47 -19.97 -13.37
CA LEU A 629 22.04 -19.81 -13.21
C LEU A 629 21.35 -21.02 -12.56
N ASN A 630 21.83 -22.25 -12.82
CA ASN A 630 21.25 -23.44 -12.20
C ASN A 630 21.40 -23.36 -10.67
N THR A 631 22.60 -23.00 -10.21
CA THR A 631 22.88 -22.81 -8.78
C THR A 631 22.03 -21.68 -8.19
N GLY A 632 22.02 -20.51 -8.81
CA GLY A 632 21.28 -19.35 -8.32
C GLY A 632 19.78 -19.56 -8.29
N ASN A 633 19.19 -20.02 -9.40
CA ASN A 633 17.74 -20.22 -9.53
C ASN A 633 17.21 -21.31 -8.58
N ASN A 634 17.92 -22.43 -8.43
CA ASN A 634 17.50 -23.49 -7.52
C ASN A 634 17.69 -23.08 -6.05
N THR A 635 18.78 -22.36 -5.73
CA THR A 635 19.09 -21.98 -4.34
C THR A 635 18.07 -20.98 -3.81
N TYR A 636 17.72 -19.90 -4.55
CA TYR A 636 16.75 -18.94 -4.04
C TYR A 636 15.37 -19.59 -3.83
N LYS A 637 14.94 -20.49 -4.73
CA LYS A 637 13.68 -21.23 -4.59
C LYS A 637 13.72 -22.19 -3.40
N ALA A 638 14.85 -22.87 -3.19
CA ALA A 638 15.02 -23.77 -2.06
C ALA A 638 14.93 -23.00 -0.73
N VAL A 639 15.62 -21.85 -0.62
CA VAL A 639 15.57 -20.99 0.57
C VAL A 639 14.17 -20.43 0.76
N GLN A 640 13.53 -19.92 -0.31
CA GLN A 640 12.15 -19.41 -0.25
C GLN A 640 11.19 -20.47 0.30
N ARG A 641 11.26 -21.72 -0.20
CA ARG A 641 10.32 -22.78 0.17
C ARG A 641 10.65 -23.50 1.48
N SER A 642 11.93 -23.62 1.81
CA SER A 642 12.37 -24.39 2.99
C SER A 642 12.52 -23.52 4.24
N ALA A 643 12.88 -22.24 4.10
CA ALA A 643 13.05 -21.32 5.20
C ALA A 643 11.87 -20.34 5.35
N GLY A 644 10.81 -20.47 4.54
CA GLY A 644 9.67 -19.54 4.56
C GLY A 644 10.04 -18.09 4.18
N ALA A 645 11.20 -17.90 3.51
CA ALA A 645 11.67 -16.58 3.14
C ALA A 645 10.79 -15.93 2.06
N VAL A 646 10.57 -14.64 2.16
CA VAL A 646 9.95 -13.85 1.09
C VAL A 646 11.03 -13.49 0.07
N ALA A 647 10.83 -13.85 -1.20
CA ALA A 647 11.74 -13.54 -2.29
C ALA A 647 11.15 -12.40 -3.14
N ILE A 648 11.71 -11.20 -3.04
CA ILE A 648 11.27 -10.03 -3.81
C ILE A 648 12.18 -9.85 -5.02
N GLY A 649 11.61 -9.92 -6.21
CA GLY A 649 12.34 -9.82 -7.47
C GLY A 649 11.74 -10.70 -8.58
N PRO A 650 12.44 -10.86 -9.74
CA PRO A 650 13.82 -10.43 -9.99
C PRO A 650 13.96 -8.91 -10.21
N VAL A 651 14.88 -8.31 -9.51
CA VAL A 651 15.32 -6.93 -9.74
C VAL A 651 16.38 -6.93 -10.83
N LEU A 652 16.10 -6.33 -11.98
CA LEU A 652 17.09 -6.21 -13.06
C LEU A 652 18.13 -5.16 -12.72
N GLN A 653 19.39 -5.49 -12.98
CA GLN A 653 20.52 -4.62 -12.68
C GLN A 653 21.47 -4.50 -13.88
N GLY A 654 22.20 -3.38 -13.96
CA GLY A 654 23.10 -3.09 -15.06
C GLY A 654 22.48 -2.35 -16.23
N LEU A 655 21.17 -2.06 -16.25
CA LEU A 655 20.52 -1.19 -17.24
C LEU A 655 20.76 0.30 -16.94
N ARG A 656 20.84 1.15 -17.97
CA ARG A 656 20.96 2.61 -17.81
C ARG A 656 19.74 3.26 -17.16
N LYS A 657 18.56 2.65 -17.31
CA LYS A 657 17.31 3.08 -16.72
C LYS A 657 16.55 1.86 -16.19
N PRO A 658 15.77 1.99 -15.13
CA PRO A 658 15.15 0.85 -14.47
C PRO A 658 14.00 0.28 -15.29
N VAL A 659 14.11 -1.00 -15.58
CA VAL A 659 13.03 -1.84 -16.09
C VAL A 659 13.09 -3.13 -15.31
N ASN A 660 11.96 -3.55 -14.72
CA ASN A 660 11.89 -4.79 -13.98
C ASN A 660 10.86 -5.74 -14.57
N ASP A 661 11.10 -7.04 -14.37
CA ASP A 661 10.27 -8.12 -14.88
C ASP A 661 9.46 -8.73 -13.73
N LEU A 662 8.26 -9.18 -14.02
CA LEU A 662 7.39 -9.89 -13.11
C LEU A 662 7.32 -11.38 -13.45
N SER A 663 7.06 -12.21 -12.48
CA SER A 663 6.60 -13.58 -12.74
C SER A 663 5.16 -13.54 -13.26
N ARG A 664 4.81 -14.41 -14.21
CA ARG A 664 3.42 -14.61 -14.65
C ARG A 664 2.48 -15.05 -13.53
N GLY A 665 3.03 -15.63 -12.47
CA GLY A 665 2.30 -15.99 -11.25
C GLY A 665 2.39 -14.93 -10.15
N ALA A 666 2.82 -13.70 -10.45
CA ALA A 666 2.92 -12.62 -9.48
C ALA A 666 1.55 -12.28 -8.86
N LEU A 667 1.53 -12.08 -7.56
CA LEU A 667 0.39 -11.58 -6.82
C LEU A 667 0.34 -10.04 -6.90
N VAL A 668 -0.76 -9.44 -6.50
CA VAL A 668 -0.90 -7.96 -6.44
C VAL A 668 0.22 -7.33 -5.61
N GLN A 669 0.55 -7.91 -4.45
CA GLN A 669 1.62 -7.42 -3.58
C GLN A 669 3.01 -7.49 -4.24
N ASP A 670 3.30 -8.54 -5.02
CA ASP A 670 4.56 -8.64 -5.78
C ASP A 670 4.70 -7.50 -6.80
N ILE A 671 3.59 -7.13 -7.46
CA ILE A 671 3.55 -6.02 -8.40
C ILE A 671 3.80 -4.69 -7.67
N VAL A 672 3.13 -4.46 -6.54
CA VAL A 672 3.31 -3.26 -5.70
C VAL A 672 4.78 -3.13 -5.26
N ASN A 673 5.36 -4.20 -4.75
CA ASN A 673 6.76 -4.23 -4.31
C ASN A 673 7.73 -3.97 -5.47
N THR A 674 7.48 -4.56 -6.66
CA THR A 674 8.34 -4.37 -7.83
C THR A 674 8.27 -2.93 -8.37
N VAL A 675 7.10 -2.29 -8.33
CA VAL A 675 6.96 -0.87 -8.68
C VAL A 675 7.73 0.02 -7.69
N ALA A 676 7.63 -0.24 -6.39
CA ALA A 676 8.39 0.49 -5.37
C ALA A 676 9.91 0.34 -5.58
N ILE A 677 10.39 -0.87 -5.86
CA ILE A 677 11.79 -1.15 -6.20
C ILE A 677 12.22 -0.35 -7.42
N THR A 678 11.40 -0.35 -8.49
CA THR A 678 11.68 0.38 -9.73
C THR A 678 11.77 1.88 -9.47
N ALA A 679 10.90 2.42 -8.63
CA ALA A 679 10.94 3.82 -8.23
C ALA A 679 12.23 4.15 -7.44
N ILE A 680 12.65 3.29 -6.51
CA ILE A 680 13.91 3.47 -5.74
C ILE A 680 15.13 3.40 -6.67
N GLN A 681 15.14 2.50 -7.64
CA GLN A 681 16.21 2.45 -8.65
C GLN A 681 16.25 3.75 -9.48
N ALA A 682 15.10 4.30 -9.85
CA ALA A 682 15.02 5.56 -10.58
C ALA A 682 15.51 6.75 -9.74
N GLN A 683 15.20 6.78 -8.44
CA GLN A 683 15.72 7.78 -7.51
C GLN A 683 17.25 7.76 -7.43
N ALA A 684 17.83 6.56 -7.34
CA ALA A 684 19.30 6.39 -7.27
C ALA A 684 20.02 6.87 -8.54
N LEU A 685 19.38 6.71 -9.71
CA LEU A 685 19.94 7.16 -10.99
C LEU A 685 19.81 8.68 -11.22
N ALA A 686 18.81 9.31 -10.61
CA ALA A 686 18.62 10.76 -10.69
C ALA A 686 19.64 11.55 -9.83
N GLY A 687 20.38 10.89 -8.93
CA GLY A 687 21.23 11.53 -7.93
C GLY A 687 20.42 12.13 -6.78
N PRO A 688 21.04 12.61 -5.69
CA PRO A 688 20.31 13.29 -4.64
C PRO A 688 19.62 14.52 -5.27
N SER A 689 18.29 14.53 -5.26
CA SER A 689 17.54 15.70 -5.66
C SER A 689 17.94 16.85 -4.71
N ALA A 690 18.44 17.95 -5.28
CA ALA A 690 18.57 19.22 -4.58
C ALA A 690 17.12 19.69 -4.29
N GLY A 691 16.51 19.11 -3.30
CA GLY A 691 15.11 19.32 -2.99
C GLY A 691 14.87 19.46 -1.50
N ALA A 692 14.36 20.59 -1.14
CA ALA A 692 14.07 21.18 0.15
C ALA A 692 15.29 21.89 0.77
N GLY A 693 15.69 22.98 0.11
CA GLY A 693 16.42 24.03 0.78
C GLY A 693 15.64 24.47 2.00
N GLU A 694 16.25 24.35 3.18
CA GLU A 694 15.94 25.23 4.28
C GLU A 694 15.87 26.67 3.74
N PRO A 695 14.95 27.50 4.18
CA PRO A 695 14.93 28.88 3.74
C PRO A 695 16.29 29.49 4.12
N GLU A 696 17.05 29.83 3.09
CA GLU A 696 18.28 30.61 3.21
C GLU A 696 17.93 31.88 3.94
N VAL A 697 18.32 31.97 5.21
CA VAL A 697 18.34 33.21 5.95
C VAL A 697 19.38 34.08 5.27
N VAL A 698 18.92 34.95 4.39
CA VAL A 698 19.75 36.02 3.82
C VAL A 698 20.24 36.89 5.00
N GLN A 699 21.43 36.62 5.49
CA GLN A 699 22.17 37.55 6.30
C GLN A 699 22.52 38.72 5.39
N GLN A 700 21.78 39.81 5.54
CA GLN A 700 22.18 41.10 5.01
C GLN A 700 23.47 41.50 5.78
N GLU A 701 24.59 41.51 5.08
CA GLU A 701 25.78 42.24 5.52
C GLU A 701 25.43 43.73 5.62
N PRO A 702 25.91 44.45 6.64
CA PRO A 702 25.65 45.89 6.77
C PRO A 702 26.44 46.65 5.70
N GLY A 703 25.74 47.08 4.67
CA GLY A 703 26.26 48.00 3.66
C GLY A 703 26.56 49.38 4.28
N GLU A 704 27.76 49.86 4.00
CA GLU A 704 28.27 51.17 4.34
C GLU A 704 27.32 52.29 3.90
N THR A 705 26.96 53.16 4.84
CA THR A 705 26.22 54.41 4.63
C THR A 705 27.10 55.45 3.96
N PRO A 706 26.67 56.07 2.83
CA PRO A 706 27.30 57.30 2.36
C PRO A 706 26.75 58.51 3.17
N VAL A 707 27.66 59.32 3.64
CA VAL A 707 27.48 60.57 4.35
C VAL A 707 26.73 61.60 3.44
N PRO A 708 25.67 62.31 3.90
CA PRO A 708 25.07 63.38 3.11
C PRO A 708 25.78 64.72 3.37
N GLU A 709 26.14 65.36 2.29
CA GLU A 709 26.58 66.79 2.29
C GLU A 709 25.42 67.72 2.68
N THR A 710 25.77 68.66 3.56
CA THR A 710 24.96 69.77 4.07
C THR A 710 24.65 70.78 3.02
N ARG A 711 23.38 71.21 2.95
CA ARG A 711 22.99 72.52 2.53
C ARG A 711 21.78 73.01 3.32
N ALA A 712 21.95 74.19 3.99
CA ALA A 712 21.02 74.87 4.85
C ALA A 712 20.11 75.87 4.07
N PRO A 713 19.29 76.73 4.72
CA PRO A 713 17.83 76.60 4.74
C PRO A 713 17.11 77.85 4.10
N SER A 714 15.82 77.71 3.85
CA SER A 714 15.00 78.96 3.74
C SER A 714 13.54 78.69 4.20
N THR A 715 13.24 79.32 5.33
CA THR A 715 12.11 80.12 5.76
C THR A 715 10.67 79.86 5.29
N ASP A 716 9.88 79.47 6.24
CA ASP A 716 8.54 79.83 6.74
C ASP A 716 7.63 80.83 5.88
N PRO A 717 6.29 81.01 6.12
CA PRO A 717 5.40 80.50 7.19
C PRO A 717 3.91 80.24 6.81
N ALA A 718 3.16 79.79 7.82
CA ALA A 718 1.77 80.16 8.16
C ALA A 718 0.61 79.21 7.86
N THR A 719 0.14 78.64 8.91
CA THR A 719 -1.19 78.25 9.43
C THR A 719 -2.37 79.19 9.00
N PRO A 720 -3.71 78.93 9.24
CA PRO A 720 -4.33 77.92 10.10
C PRO A 720 -5.73 77.41 9.66
N ALA A 721 -6.13 76.33 10.36
CA ALA A 721 -7.46 76.01 10.99
C ALA A 721 -8.78 76.14 10.18
N THR A 722 -9.62 75.13 10.26
CA THR A 722 -10.80 74.93 11.15
C THR A 722 -11.72 73.86 10.64
N THR A 723 -12.02 72.92 11.54
CA THR A 723 -13.32 72.40 12.01
C THR A 723 -14.44 72.15 11.00
N THR A 724 -15.02 70.96 11.01
CA THR A 724 -16.21 70.52 11.75
C THR A 724 -16.74 69.20 11.16
N ASP A 725 -16.98 68.25 12.05
CA ASP A 725 -18.00 67.18 11.98
C ASP A 725 -19.41 67.80 11.89
N PRO A 726 -20.53 67.05 11.73
CA PRO A 726 -20.79 65.60 11.70
C PRO A 726 -21.94 65.16 10.74
N GLU A 727 -22.28 63.85 10.81
CA GLU A 727 -23.58 63.21 10.53
C GLU A 727 -24.02 63.01 9.06
N ALA A 728 -24.05 61.76 8.63
CA ALA A 728 -25.21 60.91 8.47
C ALA A 728 -24.75 59.48 8.07
#